data_2fe2da99da113cee581898aee752e2c2
#
_entry.id   2fe2da99da113cee581898aee752e2c2
#
_cell.length_a   1.000
_cell.length_b   1.000
_cell.length_c   1.000
_cell.angle_alpha   90.00
_cell.angle_beta   90.00
_cell.angle_gamma   90.00
#
_symmetry.space_group_name_H-M   'P 1'
#
loop_
_entity.id
_entity.type
_entity.pdbx_description
1 polymer ?
#
loop_
_entity_poly.entity_id
_entity_poly.type
_entity_poly.pdbx_seq_one_letter_code
_entity_poly.pdbx_strand_id
1 'polypeptide(L)'
;MPHAHTDRSMPVMHAPAPDVRNRKKLEGGRRFKLETEFSPAGDQPTAIAELSAGVMAGERDQVLLGATGTGKTFTMAKIIEETQRPAIILAPNKTLAAQLYGEFKGFFPDNAVEYFVSYYDYYQPEAYVPRSDTYIEKESQINEQIDRMRHSATRALLERDDVIIVASVSCIYGIGSVETYGAMTQDLIAGQEYDQRAIIADLVAQQYRRNDQAFQRGTFRVRGDSLEIFPAHLDSRAWRLSFFGNELESITEFDPLTGEKTDTFQQIRVYANSHYVTPKPTMKQAVNSIKKELRQRLDQLVADGKLLEAQRLEQRTNFDIEMLEATGVCNGIENYSRYLTGRAPGEPPPTLFEFIPDNAIVFADESHVSVPQIGGMYKGDYRRKFTLAEHGFRLPSCMDNRPLKFEEWDAMRPQSVFVSATPAGWELEQAGGVFTEQVIRPTGLLDPEIEIRPVGTQVDDLLDEVRRVTAAGYRTLVTTLTKRMAEDLTEYMHEQGIKVRYMHSDIDTLERIEILRDLRLGAFDVLIGINLLREGLDIPECGLVAILDADKEGFLRSETSLIQTIGRAARNVDARAILYADRITGSMERAMRETERRREKQIAYNTEHGITPATVKKNVEDILAGLYQGDVDMNRVTAKIDAPMAGANLQAHLDGLRDKMRKAAENLEFEEAARLRDEVKRLETVDLVVSDDPLARQQAVDRAVDAAQKASGRSTAGRGGMRGGNVKRRRKG
;
A
#
# COMPACT_ATOMS: atom_id res chain seq x y z
N MET A 1 54.70 31.41 8.71
CA MET A 1 53.28 31.22 8.47
C MET A 1 53.00 29.74 8.48
N PRO A 2 52.24 29.20 9.42
CA PRO A 2 51.92 27.79 9.45
C PRO A 2 50.75 27.51 8.44
N HIS A 3 51.01 26.56 7.56
CA HIS A 3 50.02 26.01 6.66
C HIS A 3 48.89 25.36 7.48
N ALA A 4 47.68 25.89 7.37
CA ALA A 4 46.51 25.25 7.86
C ALA A 4 46.29 23.96 7.05
N HIS A 5 46.57 22.81 7.66
CA HIS A 5 46.06 21.54 7.18
C HIS A 5 44.54 21.55 7.28
N THR A 6 43.83 21.87 6.20
CA THR A 6 42.45 21.56 6.07
C THR A 6 42.33 20.04 6.10
N ASP A 7 41.65 19.54 7.13
CA ASP A 7 41.36 18.14 7.31
C ASP A 7 40.38 17.71 6.18
N ARG A 8 40.94 17.17 5.08
CA ARG A 8 40.25 16.77 3.85
C ARG A 8 39.57 15.39 3.97
N SER A 9 39.41 14.86 5.18
CA SER A 9 38.91 13.50 5.42
C SER A 9 37.41 13.45 5.73
N MET A 10 36.69 14.57 5.80
CA MET A 10 35.25 14.58 5.99
C MET A 10 34.52 14.80 4.65
N PRO A 11 33.51 13.97 4.32
CA PRO A 11 32.64 14.27 3.19
C PRO A 11 32.03 15.65 3.40
N VAL A 12 32.14 16.52 2.39
CA VAL A 12 31.56 17.87 2.41
C VAL A 12 30.08 17.75 2.14
N MET A 13 29.35 17.13 3.08
CA MET A 13 27.90 17.20 3.10
C MET A 13 27.56 18.60 3.59
N HIS A 14 26.99 19.41 2.74
CA HIS A 14 26.56 20.77 3.08
C HIS A 14 25.60 20.72 4.28
N ALA A 15 25.66 21.73 5.13
CA ALA A 15 24.65 21.93 6.16
C ALA A 15 23.25 21.92 5.52
N PRO A 16 22.24 21.32 6.16
CA PRO A 16 20.90 21.24 5.59
C PRO A 16 20.46 22.60 5.13
N ALA A 17 20.02 22.70 3.87
CA ALA A 17 19.43 23.92 3.36
C ALA A 17 18.20 24.29 4.22
N PRO A 18 18.00 25.55 4.59
CA PRO A 18 16.94 25.95 5.54
C PRO A 18 15.53 25.51 5.15
N ASP A 19 15.29 25.29 3.85
CA ASP A 19 14.02 24.76 3.33
C ASP A 19 14.25 23.93 2.06
N VAL A 20 14.39 22.62 2.27
CA VAL A 20 14.64 21.66 1.17
C VAL A 20 13.49 21.62 0.17
N ARG A 21 12.26 21.91 0.59
CA ARG A 21 11.06 21.89 -0.28
C ARG A 21 11.02 23.08 -1.24
N ASN A 22 11.62 24.21 -0.87
CA ASN A 22 11.69 25.43 -1.69
C ASN A 22 12.99 25.57 -2.49
N ARG A 23 13.85 24.54 -2.53
CA ARG A 23 15.03 24.54 -3.39
C ARG A 23 14.64 24.50 -4.88
N LYS A 24 15.55 24.95 -5.75
CA LYS A 24 15.36 24.85 -7.20
C LYS A 24 15.15 23.38 -7.60
N LYS A 25 13.99 23.09 -8.16
CA LYS A 25 13.64 21.79 -8.71
C LYS A 25 14.29 21.63 -10.09
N LEU A 26 14.98 20.49 -10.32
CA LEU A 26 15.64 20.25 -11.61
C LEU A 26 14.64 19.96 -12.74
N GLU A 27 13.50 19.38 -12.41
CA GLU A 27 12.46 18.99 -13.35
C GLU A 27 11.16 19.77 -13.12
N GLY A 28 11.22 20.95 -12.51
CA GLY A 28 10.07 21.80 -12.22
C GLY A 28 9.47 22.48 -13.46
N GLY A 29 8.32 23.12 -13.27
CA GLY A 29 7.63 23.94 -14.31
C GLY A 29 6.80 23.12 -15.31
N ARG A 30 6.64 21.80 -15.12
CA ARG A 30 5.75 20.97 -15.93
C ARG A 30 4.31 21.15 -15.49
N ARG A 31 3.39 21.11 -16.45
CA ARG A 31 1.95 21.18 -16.18
C ARG A 31 1.30 19.81 -16.30
N PHE A 32 0.24 19.60 -15.54
CA PHE A 32 -0.61 18.43 -15.73
C PHE A 32 -1.33 18.52 -17.06
N LYS A 33 -1.27 17.45 -17.83
CA LYS A 33 -1.98 17.28 -19.10
C LYS A 33 -2.70 15.93 -19.06
N LEU A 34 -4.03 16.01 -19.04
CA LEU A 34 -4.87 14.81 -19.07
C LEU A 34 -4.97 14.28 -20.50
N GLU A 35 -4.65 13.00 -20.70
CA GLU A 35 -4.85 12.29 -21.95
C GLU A 35 -5.99 11.27 -21.78
N THR A 36 -7.09 11.48 -22.51
CA THR A 36 -8.28 10.63 -22.39
C THR A 36 -9.19 10.78 -23.61
N GLU A 37 -9.89 9.71 -23.97
CA GLU A 37 -10.96 9.73 -24.95
C GLU A 37 -12.32 10.12 -24.31
N PHE A 38 -12.39 10.19 -22.97
CA PHE A 38 -13.63 10.49 -22.25
C PHE A 38 -13.88 12.01 -22.17
N SER A 39 -15.13 12.38 -22.28
CA SER A 39 -15.62 13.73 -21.95
C SER A 39 -16.50 13.68 -20.70
N PRO A 40 -16.52 14.75 -19.88
CA PRO A 40 -17.39 14.79 -18.71
C PRO A 40 -18.86 14.64 -19.11
N ALA A 41 -19.60 13.77 -18.41
CA ALA A 41 -21.00 13.47 -18.66
C ALA A 41 -21.77 13.22 -17.35
N GLY A 42 -23.09 13.26 -17.40
CA GLY A 42 -23.92 13.14 -16.23
C GLY A 42 -23.74 14.27 -15.23
N ASP A 43 -23.51 13.95 -13.98
CA ASP A 43 -23.22 14.93 -12.91
C ASP A 43 -21.74 15.39 -12.91
N GLN A 44 -20.85 14.77 -13.70
CA GLN A 44 -19.42 15.07 -13.69
C GLN A 44 -19.09 16.54 -13.99
N PRO A 45 -19.69 17.21 -15.03
CA PRO A 45 -19.39 18.61 -15.31
C PRO A 45 -19.63 19.52 -14.10
N THR A 46 -20.77 19.34 -13.43
CA THR A 46 -21.15 20.10 -12.24
C THR A 46 -20.20 19.80 -11.08
N ALA A 47 -19.94 18.51 -10.83
CA ALA A 47 -19.05 18.09 -9.75
C ALA A 47 -17.63 18.60 -9.92
N ILE A 48 -17.08 18.56 -11.14
CA ILE A 48 -15.75 19.10 -11.45
C ILE A 48 -15.72 20.61 -11.19
N ALA A 49 -16.72 21.35 -11.71
CA ALA A 49 -16.76 22.80 -11.56
C ALA A 49 -16.88 23.24 -10.09
N GLU A 50 -17.78 22.60 -9.32
CA GLU A 50 -17.98 22.94 -7.90
C GLU A 50 -16.75 22.63 -7.06
N LEU A 51 -16.19 21.42 -7.19
CA LEU A 51 -15.01 21.00 -6.41
C LEU A 51 -13.75 21.78 -6.80
N SER A 52 -13.53 22.05 -8.10
CA SER A 52 -12.42 22.91 -8.56
C SER A 52 -12.56 24.34 -8.02
N ALA A 53 -13.77 24.89 -8.04
CA ALA A 53 -14.03 26.23 -7.50
C ALA A 53 -13.76 26.28 -5.97
N GLY A 54 -14.21 25.29 -5.22
CA GLY A 54 -13.94 25.18 -3.78
C GLY A 54 -12.43 25.06 -3.48
N VAL A 55 -11.69 24.23 -4.24
CA VAL A 55 -10.23 24.16 -4.14
C VAL A 55 -9.58 25.50 -4.40
N MET A 56 -10.00 26.22 -5.43
CA MET A 56 -9.44 27.54 -5.78
C MET A 56 -9.84 28.63 -4.78
N ALA A 57 -11.01 28.49 -4.14
CA ALA A 57 -11.45 29.38 -3.06
C ALA A 57 -10.74 29.13 -1.72
N GLY A 58 -9.99 28.05 -1.61
CA GLY A 58 -9.25 27.70 -0.38
C GLY A 58 -10.09 26.92 0.63
N GLU A 59 -11.21 26.33 0.23
CA GLU A 59 -12.01 25.45 1.09
C GLU A 59 -11.16 24.27 1.53
N ARG A 60 -11.08 24.06 2.86
CA ARG A 60 -10.20 23.03 3.40
C ARG A 60 -10.74 21.62 3.18
N ASP A 61 -12.05 21.43 3.32
CA ASP A 61 -12.72 20.16 3.33
C ASP A 61 -13.93 20.17 2.39
N GLN A 62 -13.94 19.25 1.43
CA GLN A 62 -15.03 19.07 0.48
C GLN A 62 -15.40 17.58 0.41
N VAL A 63 -16.64 17.28 0.09
CA VAL A 63 -17.14 15.91 -0.03
C VAL A 63 -17.71 15.67 -1.42
N LEU A 64 -17.22 14.64 -2.10
CA LEU A 64 -17.82 14.08 -3.31
C LEU A 64 -18.61 12.82 -2.96
N LEU A 65 -19.92 12.91 -2.93
CA LEU A 65 -20.80 11.76 -2.86
C LEU A 65 -20.95 11.17 -4.27
N GLY A 66 -20.13 10.17 -4.57
CA GLY A 66 -20.08 9.54 -5.89
C GLY A 66 -20.53 8.09 -5.88
N ALA A 67 -21.66 7.76 -6.53
CA ALA A 67 -22.13 6.39 -6.64
C ALA A 67 -21.10 5.49 -7.37
N THR A 68 -21.20 4.17 -7.20
CA THR A 68 -20.33 3.23 -7.90
C THR A 68 -20.57 3.29 -9.41
N GLY A 69 -19.50 3.39 -10.19
CA GLY A 69 -19.59 3.42 -11.66
C GLY A 69 -19.89 4.79 -12.27
N THR A 70 -19.86 5.88 -11.50
CA THR A 70 -20.06 7.24 -12.01
C THR A 70 -18.80 7.92 -12.53
N GLY A 71 -17.64 7.26 -12.46
CA GLY A 71 -16.37 7.81 -12.93
C GLY A 71 -15.69 8.77 -11.94
N LYS A 72 -15.75 8.48 -10.64
CA LYS A 72 -15.09 9.29 -9.58
C LYS A 72 -13.60 9.55 -9.88
N THR A 73 -12.86 8.54 -10.34
CA THR A 73 -11.44 8.67 -10.70
C THR A 73 -11.21 9.70 -11.79
N PHE A 74 -12.06 9.69 -12.82
CA PHE A 74 -12.02 10.69 -13.88
C PHE A 74 -12.30 12.10 -13.37
N THR A 75 -13.26 12.27 -12.47
CA THR A 75 -13.57 13.55 -11.82
C THR A 75 -12.37 14.06 -11.03
N MET A 76 -11.71 13.21 -10.22
CA MET A 76 -10.47 13.56 -9.52
C MET A 76 -9.36 14.00 -10.50
N ALA A 77 -9.17 13.27 -11.60
CA ALA A 77 -8.18 13.60 -12.62
C ALA A 77 -8.47 14.97 -13.27
N LYS A 78 -9.75 15.28 -13.56
CA LYS A 78 -10.15 16.59 -14.09
C LYS A 78 -9.90 17.73 -13.11
N ILE A 79 -10.17 17.53 -11.82
CA ILE A 79 -9.87 18.55 -10.80
C ILE A 79 -8.35 18.83 -10.73
N ILE A 80 -7.51 17.78 -10.82
CA ILE A 80 -6.04 17.93 -10.85
C ILE A 80 -5.62 18.73 -12.09
N GLU A 81 -6.15 18.40 -13.27
CA GLU A 81 -5.86 19.13 -14.50
C GLU A 81 -6.28 20.60 -14.44
N GLU A 82 -7.49 20.90 -13.93
CA GLU A 82 -7.99 22.28 -13.84
C GLU A 82 -7.25 23.12 -12.82
N THR A 83 -6.95 22.55 -11.66
CA THR A 83 -6.29 23.27 -10.56
C THR A 83 -4.78 23.34 -10.70
N GLN A 84 -4.17 22.45 -11.50
CA GLN A 84 -2.71 22.40 -11.71
C GLN A 84 -1.91 22.27 -10.41
N ARG A 85 -2.43 21.51 -9.45
CA ARG A 85 -1.83 21.33 -8.12
C ARG A 85 -1.38 19.89 -7.90
N PRO A 86 -0.23 19.66 -7.25
CA PRO A 86 0.16 18.32 -6.83
C PRO A 86 -0.94 17.64 -6.05
N ALA A 87 -1.06 16.32 -6.18
CA ALA A 87 -2.13 15.59 -5.53
C ALA A 87 -1.59 14.34 -4.80
N ILE A 88 -2.24 14.00 -3.69
CA ILE A 88 -2.11 12.71 -3.04
C ILE A 88 -3.46 12.02 -3.01
N ILE A 89 -3.52 10.77 -3.46
CA ILE A 89 -4.73 9.96 -3.51
C ILE A 89 -4.56 8.84 -2.48
N LEU A 90 -5.35 8.89 -1.42
CA LEU A 90 -5.33 7.92 -0.34
C LEU A 90 -6.34 6.81 -0.62
N ALA A 91 -5.86 5.58 -0.72
CA ALA A 91 -6.69 4.39 -0.86
C ALA A 91 -6.67 3.55 0.44
N PRO A 92 -7.76 2.84 0.78
CA PRO A 92 -7.84 2.05 2.01
C PRO A 92 -6.92 0.82 2.01
N ASN A 93 -6.53 0.31 0.85
CA ASN A 93 -5.67 -0.86 0.72
C ASN A 93 -4.77 -0.79 -0.53
N LYS A 94 -3.77 -1.68 -0.62
CA LYS A 94 -2.81 -1.72 -1.72
C LYS A 94 -3.46 -2.07 -3.07
N THR A 95 -4.44 -2.96 -3.08
CA THR A 95 -5.12 -3.39 -4.31
C THR A 95 -5.83 -2.23 -4.99
N LEU A 96 -6.60 -1.46 -4.22
CA LEU A 96 -7.27 -0.26 -4.76
C LEU A 96 -6.25 0.82 -5.13
N ALA A 97 -5.19 0.99 -4.33
CA ALA A 97 -4.11 1.91 -4.66
C ALA A 97 -3.42 1.52 -6.00
N ALA A 98 -3.18 0.23 -6.25
CA ALA A 98 -2.60 -0.24 -7.50
C ALA A 98 -3.52 0.01 -8.70
N GLN A 99 -4.83 -0.23 -8.54
CA GLN A 99 -5.81 0.08 -9.58
C GLN A 99 -5.82 1.59 -9.89
N LEU A 100 -5.91 2.44 -8.87
CA LEU A 100 -5.89 3.90 -9.04
C LEU A 100 -4.58 4.37 -9.68
N TYR A 101 -3.44 3.80 -9.27
CA TYR A 101 -2.14 4.10 -9.88
C TYR A 101 -2.15 3.84 -11.39
N GLY A 102 -2.66 2.66 -11.82
CA GLY A 102 -2.79 2.32 -13.23
C GLY A 102 -3.72 3.29 -13.99
N GLU A 103 -4.89 3.61 -13.41
CA GLU A 103 -5.84 4.56 -14.00
C GLU A 103 -5.23 5.97 -14.16
N PHE A 104 -4.59 6.50 -13.09
CA PHE A 104 -3.95 7.82 -13.14
C PHE A 104 -2.72 7.84 -14.06
N LYS A 105 -1.95 6.76 -14.14
CA LYS A 105 -0.84 6.64 -15.08
C LYS A 105 -1.31 6.66 -16.53
N GLY A 106 -2.47 6.08 -16.82
CA GLY A 106 -3.12 6.18 -18.12
C GLY A 106 -3.64 7.58 -18.42
N PHE A 107 -4.17 8.30 -17.42
CA PHE A 107 -4.65 9.67 -17.58
C PHE A 107 -3.53 10.71 -17.70
N PHE A 108 -2.38 10.48 -17.08
CA PHE A 108 -1.26 11.41 -17.03
C PHE A 108 0.06 10.72 -17.42
N PRO A 109 0.20 10.25 -18.68
CA PRO A 109 1.37 9.48 -19.11
C PRO A 109 2.69 10.26 -19.02
N ASP A 110 2.65 11.58 -19.25
CA ASP A 110 3.82 12.46 -19.26
C ASP A 110 4.14 13.10 -17.89
N ASN A 111 3.24 12.93 -16.90
CA ASN A 111 3.40 13.50 -15.57
C ASN A 111 3.92 12.45 -14.56
N ALA A 112 4.38 12.94 -13.41
CA ALA A 112 4.89 12.06 -12.36
C ALA A 112 3.73 11.45 -11.57
N VAL A 113 3.25 10.31 -12.01
CA VAL A 113 2.33 9.47 -11.22
C VAL A 113 3.16 8.43 -10.49
N GLU A 114 3.12 8.48 -9.15
CA GLU A 114 3.98 7.70 -8.28
C GLU A 114 3.18 6.85 -7.29
N TYR A 115 3.73 5.70 -6.91
CA TYR A 115 3.07 4.73 -6.05
C TYR A 115 3.74 4.67 -4.68
N PHE A 116 2.98 4.86 -3.60
CA PHE A 116 3.52 4.90 -2.24
C PHE A 116 2.69 4.07 -1.27
N VAL A 117 3.05 2.81 -1.13
CA VAL A 117 2.41 1.86 -0.21
C VAL A 117 3.44 1.22 0.72
N SER A 118 3.02 0.33 1.62
CA SER A 118 3.96 -0.44 2.43
C SER A 118 4.84 -1.33 1.55
N TYR A 119 6.15 -1.32 1.75
CA TYR A 119 7.12 -2.07 0.96
C TYR A 119 7.37 -3.51 1.46
N TYR A 120 6.60 -3.96 2.43
CA TYR A 120 6.70 -5.33 2.92
C TYR A 120 5.73 -6.26 2.16
N ASP A 121 6.24 -7.36 1.61
CA ASP A 121 5.42 -8.46 1.09
C ASP A 121 4.90 -9.31 2.24
N TYR A 122 5.78 -9.59 3.18
CA TYR A 122 5.44 -10.21 4.46
C TYR A 122 5.94 -9.35 5.60
N TYR A 123 5.11 -9.15 6.61
CA TYR A 123 5.48 -8.38 7.80
C TYR A 123 4.87 -8.97 9.05
N GLN A 124 5.70 -9.58 9.87
CA GLN A 124 5.37 -9.95 11.25
C GLN A 124 6.01 -8.92 12.18
N PRO A 125 5.22 -8.04 12.80
CA PRO A 125 5.78 -7.07 13.74
C PRO A 125 6.34 -7.76 14.98
N GLU A 126 7.43 -7.24 15.49
CA GLU A 126 7.98 -7.63 16.78
C GLU A 126 6.91 -7.49 17.87
N ALA A 127 6.69 -8.51 18.67
CA ALA A 127 5.70 -8.52 19.73
C ALA A 127 6.14 -9.39 20.91
N TYR A 128 5.60 -9.11 22.09
CA TYR A 128 5.79 -9.94 23.26
C TYR A 128 4.45 -10.25 23.92
N VAL A 129 4.25 -11.51 24.27
CA VAL A 129 3.05 -12.01 24.94
C VAL A 129 3.39 -12.39 26.38
N PRO A 130 3.14 -11.52 27.38
CA PRO A 130 3.55 -11.75 28.76
C PRO A 130 2.96 -13.03 29.39
N ARG A 131 1.74 -13.42 28.99
CA ARG A 131 1.06 -14.59 29.55
C ARG A 131 1.75 -15.92 29.23
N SER A 132 2.37 -16.02 28.08
CA SER A 132 3.07 -17.23 27.62
C SER A 132 4.59 -17.07 27.62
N ASP A 133 5.12 -15.93 28.07
CA ASP A 133 6.54 -15.53 27.97
C ASP A 133 7.09 -15.80 26.55
N THR A 134 6.31 -15.40 25.53
CA THR A 134 6.65 -15.65 24.13
C THR A 134 7.04 -14.34 23.47
N TYR A 135 8.28 -14.28 23.01
CA TYR A 135 8.77 -13.20 22.16
C TYR A 135 8.62 -13.62 20.69
N ILE A 136 7.97 -12.77 19.93
CA ILE A 136 7.79 -12.89 18.48
C ILE A 136 8.79 -11.94 17.84
N GLU A 137 9.79 -12.49 17.16
CA GLU A 137 10.77 -11.68 16.46
C GLU A 137 10.15 -11.00 15.23
N LYS A 138 10.67 -9.80 14.90
CA LYS A 138 10.28 -9.13 13.66
C LYS A 138 10.75 -9.98 12.49
N GLU A 139 9.82 -10.37 11.64
CA GLU A 139 10.10 -11.01 10.37
C GLU A 139 9.51 -10.15 9.25
N SER A 140 10.29 -9.87 8.22
CA SER A 140 9.82 -9.03 7.12
C SER A 140 10.56 -9.37 5.84
N GLN A 141 9.80 -9.40 4.76
CA GLN A 141 10.31 -9.49 3.41
C GLN A 141 10.01 -8.18 2.70
N ILE A 142 11.06 -7.53 2.19
CA ILE A 142 10.95 -6.25 1.49
C ILE A 142 10.77 -6.53 0.01
N ASN A 143 9.76 -5.90 -0.58
CA ASN A 143 9.58 -5.83 -2.02
C ASN A 143 10.48 -4.72 -2.57
N GLU A 144 11.52 -5.09 -3.31
CA GLU A 144 12.48 -4.14 -3.87
C GLU A 144 11.86 -3.19 -4.88
N GLN A 145 10.84 -3.62 -5.61
CA GLN A 145 10.16 -2.77 -6.57
C GLN A 145 9.32 -1.70 -5.88
N ILE A 146 8.55 -2.06 -4.84
CA ILE A 146 7.81 -1.07 -4.04
C ILE A 146 8.78 -0.11 -3.34
N ASP A 147 9.90 -0.61 -2.82
CA ASP A 147 10.93 0.24 -2.21
C ASP A 147 11.49 1.26 -3.23
N ARG A 148 11.78 0.83 -4.46
CA ARG A 148 12.18 1.71 -5.57
C ARG A 148 11.10 2.77 -5.86
N MET A 149 9.83 2.36 -5.96
CA MET A 149 8.71 3.28 -6.23
C MET A 149 8.55 4.32 -5.11
N ARG A 150 8.80 3.94 -3.85
CA ARG A 150 8.80 4.88 -2.73
C ARG A 150 9.93 5.91 -2.83
N HIS A 151 11.13 5.48 -3.25
CA HIS A 151 12.24 6.40 -3.54
C HIS A 151 11.92 7.32 -4.72
N SER A 152 11.27 6.80 -5.76
CA SER A 152 10.79 7.62 -6.88
C SER A 152 9.79 8.67 -6.43
N ALA A 153 8.80 8.29 -5.61
CA ALA A 153 7.77 9.19 -5.09
C ALA A 153 8.35 10.34 -4.25
N THR A 154 9.22 10.04 -3.29
CA THR A 154 9.84 11.08 -2.45
C THR A 154 10.78 12.00 -3.24
N ARG A 155 11.52 11.45 -4.21
CA ARG A 155 12.31 12.24 -5.14
C ARG A 155 11.43 13.15 -6.01
N ALA A 156 10.37 12.60 -6.60
CA ALA A 156 9.46 13.37 -7.46
C ALA A 156 8.87 14.57 -6.72
N LEU A 157 8.43 14.42 -5.47
CA LEU A 157 7.94 15.52 -4.64
C LEU A 157 8.98 16.64 -4.44
N LEU A 158 10.27 16.30 -4.40
CA LEU A 158 11.35 17.27 -4.22
C LEU A 158 11.87 17.87 -5.53
N GLU A 159 11.63 17.23 -6.69
CA GLU A 159 12.19 17.66 -7.99
C GLU A 159 11.15 18.14 -9.02
N ARG A 160 9.86 17.82 -8.82
CA ARG A 160 8.81 18.09 -9.79
C ARG A 160 7.64 18.86 -9.16
N ASP A 161 6.88 19.58 -9.97
CA ASP A 161 5.66 20.28 -9.56
C ASP A 161 4.39 19.53 -9.98
N ASP A 162 4.49 18.63 -10.96
CA ASP A 162 3.42 17.86 -11.57
C ASP A 162 3.37 16.43 -11.01
N VAL A 163 3.20 16.29 -9.69
CA VAL A 163 3.28 15.00 -8.99
C VAL A 163 1.91 14.56 -8.48
N ILE A 164 1.54 13.33 -8.81
CA ILE A 164 0.38 12.62 -8.26
C ILE A 164 0.90 11.42 -7.48
N ILE A 165 0.70 11.39 -6.17
CA ILE A 165 1.05 10.24 -5.34
C ILE A 165 -0.20 9.40 -5.09
N VAL A 166 -0.20 8.15 -5.50
CA VAL A 166 -1.23 7.18 -5.10
C VAL A 166 -0.68 6.37 -3.93
N ALA A 167 -1.28 6.55 -2.77
CA ALA A 167 -0.81 5.99 -1.52
C ALA A 167 -1.87 5.14 -0.81
N SER A 168 -1.43 4.13 -0.08
CA SER A 168 -2.30 3.49 0.93
C SER A 168 -2.19 4.23 2.26
N VAL A 169 -3.12 3.94 3.19
CA VAL A 169 -3.11 4.53 4.54
C VAL A 169 -1.77 4.31 5.29
N SER A 170 -0.92 3.36 4.84
CA SER A 170 0.43 3.17 5.39
C SER A 170 1.35 4.38 5.24
N CYS A 171 1.01 5.39 4.44
CA CYS A 171 1.78 6.64 4.29
C CYS A 171 1.85 7.49 5.57
N ILE A 172 1.02 7.21 6.57
CA ILE A 172 1.07 7.86 7.89
C ILE A 172 2.16 7.30 8.82
N TYR A 173 2.90 6.27 8.41
CA TYR A 173 4.06 5.77 9.14
C TYR A 173 5.32 6.57 8.81
N GLY A 174 6.28 6.58 9.76
CA GLY A 174 7.54 7.29 9.60
C GLY A 174 8.41 6.72 8.47
N ILE A 175 9.01 7.63 7.69
CA ILE A 175 9.89 7.29 6.56
C ILE A 175 11.28 7.95 6.64
N GLY A 176 11.52 8.82 7.60
CA GLY A 176 12.73 9.63 7.69
C GLY A 176 12.47 11.12 7.41
N SER A 177 13.36 12.00 7.88
CA SER A 177 13.20 13.45 7.77
C SER A 177 13.40 13.93 6.33
N VAL A 178 12.48 14.77 5.86
CA VAL A 178 12.57 15.43 4.55
C VAL A 178 13.80 16.31 4.45
N GLU A 179 14.13 17.03 5.54
CA GLU A 179 15.29 17.91 5.61
C GLU A 179 16.59 17.09 5.45
N THR A 180 16.71 15.99 6.18
CA THR A 180 17.89 15.12 6.11
C THR A 180 17.99 14.43 4.75
N TYR A 181 16.91 13.83 4.25
CA TYR A 181 16.88 13.15 2.97
C TYR A 181 17.19 14.10 1.81
N GLY A 182 16.61 15.30 1.83
CA GLY A 182 16.84 16.32 0.82
C GLY A 182 18.22 17.00 0.93
N ALA A 183 18.81 17.08 2.13
CA ALA A 183 20.16 17.60 2.32
C ALA A 183 21.24 16.57 1.93
N MET A 184 20.98 15.27 2.13
CA MET A 184 21.87 14.18 1.74
C MET A 184 21.72 13.85 0.24
N THR A 185 21.89 14.88 -0.60
CA THR A 185 21.89 14.78 -2.06
C THR A 185 23.21 15.31 -2.62
N GLN A 186 23.59 14.82 -3.78
CA GLN A 186 24.80 15.29 -4.48
C GLN A 186 24.41 15.81 -5.86
N ASP A 187 24.67 17.09 -6.11
CA ASP A 187 24.51 17.72 -7.43
C ASP A 187 25.78 17.54 -8.23
N LEU A 188 25.67 16.99 -9.44
CA LEU A 188 26.76 16.79 -10.37
C LEU A 188 26.43 17.45 -11.70
N ILE A 189 27.34 18.32 -12.18
CA ILE A 189 27.17 19.15 -13.37
C ILE A 189 28.33 18.85 -14.32
N ALA A 190 28.04 18.51 -15.57
CA ALA A 190 29.06 18.29 -16.60
C ALA A 190 29.84 19.58 -16.86
N GLY A 191 31.16 19.44 -17.07
CA GLY A 191 32.07 20.54 -17.24
C GLY A 191 32.61 21.17 -15.94
N GLN A 192 32.25 20.63 -14.77
CA GLN A 192 32.83 21.07 -13.48
C GLN A 192 33.87 20.11 -12.94
N GLU A 193 34.76 20.63 -12.10
CA GLU A 193 35.81 19.85 -11.46
C GLU A 193 35.31 19.20 -10.16
N TYR A 194 35.55 17.90 -10.00
CA TYR A 194 35.22 17.12 -8.83
C TYR A 194 36.36 16.18 -8.44
N ASP A 195 36.59 15.96 -7.16
CA ASP A 195 37.40 14.86 -6.67
C ASP A 195 36.55 13.57 -6.69
N GLN A 196 36.86 12.63 -7.58
CA GLN A 196 36.15 11.35 -7.68
C GLN A 196 36.12 10.58 -6.34
N ARG A 197 37.18 10.70 -5.51
CA ARG A 197 37.19 10.06 -4.19
C ARG A 197 36.22 10.70 -3.22
N ALA A 198 36.01 12.01 -3.32
CA ALA A 198 34.99 12.70 -2.52
C ALA A 198 33.55 12.24 -2.92
N ILE A 199 33.30 12.13 -4.24
CA ILE A 199 32.01 11.59 -4.73
C ILE A 199 31.77 10.19 -4.20
N ILE A 200 32.78 9.31 -4.24
CA ILE A 200 32.65 7.94 -3.71
C ILE A 200 32.38 7.95 -2.21
N ALA A 201 33.03 8.82 -1.44
CA ALA A 201 32.80 8.96 0.00
C ALA A 201 31.36 9.41 0.31
N ASP A 202 30.83 10.34 -0.50
CA ASP A 202 29.45 10.82 -0.40
C ASP A 202 28.43 9.72 -0.76
N LEU A 203 28.68 8.93 -1.82
CA LEU A 203 27.84 7.78 -2.17
C LEU A 203 27.78 6.74 -1.04
N VAL A 204 28.90 6.45 -0.39
CA VAL A 204 28.94 5.56 0.78
C VAL A 204 28.16 6.18 1.95
N ALA A 205 28.27 7.48 2.20
CA ALA A 205 27.49 8.18 3.21
C ALA A 205 25.98 8.15 2.90
N GLN A 206 25.60 8.17 1.63
CA GLN A 206 24.24 8.01 1.12
C GLN A 206 23.75 6.55 1.10
N GLN A 207 24.52 5.61 1.68
CA GLN A 207 24.20 4.18 1.76
C GLN A 207 24.25 3.42 0.44
N TYR A 208 24.95 3.94 -0.60
CA TYR A 208 25.29 3.16 -1.78
C TYR A 208 26.44 2.19 -1.46
N ARG A 209 26.39 1.02 -2.09
CA ARG A 209 27.42 -0.01 -1.93
C ARG A 209 28.27 -0.11 -3.18
N ARG A 210 29.60 -0.21 -3.02
CA ARG A 210 30.47 -0.53 -4.15
C ARG A 210 30.29 -1.99 -4.54
N ASN A 211 29.96 -2.23 -5.79
CA ASN A 211 29.91 -3.57 -6.34
C ASN A 211 30.32 -3.56 -7.81
N ASP A 212 31.57 -3.96 -8.07
CA ASP A 212 32.14 -3.94 -9.41
C ASP A 212 31.72 -5.16 -10.25
N GLN A 213 31.17 -6.23 -9.62
CA GLN A 213 30.74 -7.47 -10.28
C GLN A 213 29.24 -7.49 -10.54
N ALA A 214 28.40 -7.35 -9.50
CA ALA A 214 26.95 -7.33 -9.61
C ALA A 214 26.43 -5.89 -9.51
N PHE A 215 26.31 -5.23 -10.65
CA PHE A 215 25.84 -3.85 -10.73
C PHE A 215 24.32 -3.82 -10.73
N GLN A 216 23.74 -3.42 -9.62
CA GLN A 216 22.31 -3.40 -9.39
C GLN A 216 21.89 -2.12 -8.65
N ARG A 217 20.59 -1.89 -8.52
CA ARG A 217 20.01 -0.75 -7.81
C ARG A 217 20.69 -0.52 -6.44
N GLY A 218 21.01 0.72 -6.12
CA GLY A 218 21.70 1.09 -4.86
C GLY A 218 23.17 0.75 -4.81
N THR A 219 23.79 0.41 -5.95
CA THR A 219 25.23 0.17 -6.05
C THR A 219 25.91 1.18 -6.95
N PHE A 220 27.22 1.32 -6.79
CA PHE A 220 28.10 2.01 -7.73
C PHE A 220 29.31 1.15 -8.05
N ARG A 221 29.93 1.39 -9.20
CA ARG A 221 31.19 0.76 -9.61
C ARG A 221 32.14 1.76 -10.26
N VAL A 222 33.42 1.47 -10.18
CA VAL A 222 34.47 2.34 -10.71
C VAL A 222 35.29 1.58 -11.75
N ARG A 223 35.40 2.14 -12.94
CA ARG A 223 36.19 1.57 -14.06
C ARG A 223 37.08 2.66 -14.67
N GLY A 224 38.33 2.74 -14.20
CA GLY A 224 39.26 3.78 -14.62
C GLY A 224 38.72 5.18 -14.30
N ASP A 225 38.58 6.00 -15.33
CA ASP A 225 38.09 7.38 -15.23
C ASP A 225 36.54 7.47 -15.28
N SER A 226 35.87 6.33 -15.18
CA SER A 226 34.40 6.28 -15.17
C SER A 226 33.89 5.80 -13.83
N LEU A 227 32.90 6.53 -13.28
CA LEU A 227 32.12 6.17 -12.12
C LEU A 227 30.66 5.91 -12.58
N GLU A 228 30.17 4.71 -12.36
CA GLU A 228 28.80 4.33 -12.70
C GLU A 228 27.96 4.18 -11.42
N ILE A 229 26.77 4.76 -11.44
CA ILE A 229 25.85 4.77 -10.30
C ILE A 229 24.52 4.21 -10.76
N PHE A 230 23.96 3.24 -10.01
CA PHE A 230 22.59 2.77 -10.21
C PHE A 230 21.69 3.37 -9.13
N PRO A 231 20.97 4.47 -9.44
CA PRO A 231 20.19 5.20 -8.45
C PRO A 231 19.05 4.36 -7.82
N ALA A 232 18.72 4.67 -6.58
CA ALA A 232 17.69 3.96 -5.81
C ALA A 232 16.28 4.02 -6.42
N HIS A 233 15.98 5.07 -7.18
CA HIS A 233 14.66 5.32 -7.79
C HIS A 233 14.52 4.82 -9.23
N LEU A 234 15.61 4.42 -9.88
CA LEU A 234 15.59 3.92 -11.25
C LEU A 234 15.45 2.39 -11.27
N ASP A 235 14.80 1.90 -12.31
CA ASP A 235 14.49 0.47 -12.49
C ASP A 235 15.53 -0.24 -13.38
N SER A 236 15.71 0.29 -14.60
CA SER A 236 16.53 -0.34 -15.64
C SER A 236 17.52 0.65 -16.27
N ARG A 237 17.81 1.72 -15.58
CA ARG A 237 18.69 2.77 -16.05
C ARG A 237 19.74 3.08 -14.98
N ALA A 238 20.93 3.38 -15.43
CA ALA A 238 22.05 3.80 -14.57
C ALA A 238 22.75 5.00 -15.18
N TRP A 239 23.49 5.72 -14.36
CA TRP A 239 24.23 6.88 -14.78
C TRP A 239 25.74 6.57 -14.84
N ARG A 240 26.39 6.99 -15.91
CA ARG A 240 27.82 6.95 -16.08
C ARG A 240 28.38 8.37 -16.08
N LEU A 241 29.31 8.61 -15.17
CA LEU A 241 30.07 9.82 -15.00
C LEU A 241 31.43 9.58 -15.62
N SER A 242 31.79 10.28 -16.71
CA SER A 242 33.09 10.15 -17.37
C SER A 242 33.93 11.34 -16.98
N PHE A 243 35.15 11.07 -16.48
CA PHE A 243 36.08 12.07 -16.01
C PHE A 243 37.33 12.16 -16.92
N PHE A 244 37.82 13.39 -17.07
CA PHE A 244 39.17 13.64 -17.56
C PHE A 244 39.98 14.34 -16.45
N GLY A 245 40.82 13.60 -15.78
CA GLY A 245 41.41 14.08 -14.53
C GLY A 245 40.35 14.32 -13.44
N ASN A 246 40.16 15.58 -13.05
CA ASN A 246 39.13 15.99 -12.09
C ASN A 246 37.89 16.60 -12.76
N GLU A 247 37.94 16.84 -14.07
CA GLU A 247 36.81 17.41 -14.80
C GLU A 247 35.78 16.30 -15.13
N LEU A 248 34.50 16.52 -14.77
CA LEU A 248 33.41 15.68 -15.19
C LEU A 248 32.98 16.05 -16.61
N GLU A 249 33.50 15.36 -17.62
CA GLU A 249 33.28 15.68 -19.04
C GLU A 249 31.82 15.42 -19.44
N SER A 250 31.22 14.32 -18.99
CA SER A 250 29.87 13.94 -19.41
C SER A 250 29.16 13.08 -18.39
N ILE A 251 27.82 13.22 -18.40
CA ILE A 251 26.88 12.41 -17.62
C ILE A 251 25.96 11.71 -18.62
N THR A 252 26.03 10.38 -18.69
CA THR A 252 25.20 9.59 -19.62
C THR A 252 24.32 8.61 -18.87
N GLU A 253 23.07 8.50 -19.29
CA GLU A 253 22.19 7.43 -18.88
C GLU A 253 22.38 6.23 -19.81
N PHE A 254 22.38 5.03 -19.27
CA PHE A 254 22.55 3.80 -20.02
C PHE A 254 21.76 2.65 -19.41
N ASP A 255 21.44 1.66 -20.22
CA ASP A 255 20.91 0.39 -19.76
C ASP A 255 22.05 -0.46 -19.17
N PRO A 256 22.03 -0.80 -17.86
CA PRO A 256 23.12 -1.55 -17.24
C PRO A 256 23.28 -2.98 -17.74
N LEU A 257 22.26 -3.56 -18.39
CA LEU A 257 22.25 -4.90 -18.95
C LEU A 257 22.92 -4.94 -20.33
N THR A 258 22.50 -4.03 -21.23
CA THR A 258 23.01 -3.97 -22.62
C THR A 258 24.21 -3.05 -22.77
N GLY A 259 24.40 -2.09 -21.85
CA GLY A 259 25.40 -1.02 -21.96
C GLY A 259 25.01 0.10 -22.92
N GLU A 260 23.84 0.04 -23.54
CA GLU A 260 23.36 1.00 -24.52
C GLU A 260 23.08 2.35 -23.85
N LYS A 261 23.59 3.42 -24.48
CA LYS A 261 23.33 4.79 -24.05
C LYS A 261 21.92 5.21 -24.43
N THR A 262 21.17 5.71 -23.43
CA THR A 262 19.79 6.13 -23.63
C THR A 262 19.61 7.64 -23.62
N ASP A 263 20.38 8.37 -22.77
CA ASP A 263 20.27 9.82 -22.69
C ASP A 263 21.61 10.46 -22.24
N THR A 264 21.65 11.80 -22.25
CA THR A 264 22.77 12.60 -21.74
C THR A 264 22.25 13.79 -20.95
N PHE A 265 22.80 13.96 -19.76
CA PHE A 265 22.37 15.04 -18.84
C PHE A 265 23.48 16.10 -18.68
N GLN A 266 23.08 17.36 -18.56
CA GLN A 266 23.98 18.44 -18.14
C GLN A 266 24.17 18.46 -16.63
N GLN A 267 23.14 18.02 -15.89
CA GLN A 267 23.12 17.99 -14.44
C GLN A 267 22.26 16.84 -13.95
N ILE A 268 22.72 16.16 -12.91
CA ILE A 268 21.92 15.18 -12.15
C ILE A 268 21.99 15.49 -10.66
N ARG A 269 21.00 14.99 -9.91
CA ARG A 269 21.00 14.99 -8.44
C ARG A 269 20.88 13.58 -7.94
N VAL A 270 21.89 13.10 -7.24
CA VAL A 270 21.94 11.76 -6.63
C VAL A 270 21.30 11.83 -5.25
N TYR A 271 20.26 11.04 -5.03
CA TYR A 271 19.57 10.89 -3.76
C TYR A 271 20.11 9.69 -2.99
N ALA A 272 19.94 9.69 -1.68
CA ALA A 272 20.35 8.59 -0.82
C ALA A 272 19.61 7.28 -1.15
N ASN A 273 20.29 6.14 -0.96
CA ASN A 273 19.73 4.80 -1.16
C ASN A 273 18.89 4.29 0.04
N SER A 274 18.58 5.16 0.99
CA SER A 274 17.72 4.88 2.13
C SER A 274 17.04 6.17 2.60
N HIS A 275 15.78 6.09 2.98
CA HIS A 275 15.09 7.21 3.63
C HIS A 275 15.60 7.47 5.06
N TYR A 276 16.15 6.46 5.72
CA TYR A 276 16.75 6.56 7.07
C TYR A 276 18.25 6.89 7.03
N VAL A 277 18.65 7.71 6.06
CA VAL A 277 20.03 8.20 5.99
C VAL A 277 20.25 9.27 7.06
N THR A 278 21.37 9.21 7.75
CA THR A 278 21.70 10.14 8.84
C THR A 278 23.15 10.60 8.75
N PRO A 279 23.40 11.93 8.73
CA PRO A 279 24.77 12.47 8.73
C PRO A 279 25.57 12.01 9.95
N LYS A 280 26.86 11.76 9.77
CA LYS A 280 27.76 11.30 10.87
C LYS A 280 27.69 12.11 12.16
N PRO A 281 27.64 13.45 12.14
CA PRO A 281 27.49 14.23 13.38
C PRO A 281 26.18 13.95 14.10
N THR A 282 25.06 13.87 13.38
CA THR A 282 23.74 13.55 13.90
C THR A 282 23.70 12.13 14.46
N MET A 283 24.33 11.17 13.77
CA MET A 283 24.46 9.80 14.26
C MET A 283 25.19 9.73 15.61
N LYS A 284 26.30 10.48 15.74
CA LYS A 284 27.02 10.59 17.04
C LYS A 284 26.14 11.13 18.16
N GLN A 285 25.36 12.18 17.88
CA GLN A 285 24.43 12.75 18.86
C GLN A 285 23.32 11.76 19.23
N ALA A 286 22.76 11.06 18.22
CA ALA A 286 21.75 10.03 18.43
C ALA A 286 22.29 8.90 19.32
N VAL A 287 23.46 8.36 19.04
CA VAL A 287 24.11 7.32 19.85
C VAL A 287 24.32 7.77 21.30
N ASN A 288 24.78 9.01 21.51
CA ASN A 288 24.95 9.55 22.87
C ASN A 288 23.60 9.65 23.61
N SER A 289 22.54 10.05 22.92
CA SER A 289 21.20 10.14 23.48
C SER A 289 20.62 8.76 23.78
N ILE A 290 20.82 7.78 22.91
CA ILE A 290 20.45 6.37 23.13
C ILE A 290 21.17 5.81 24.36
N LYS A 291 22.49 6.02 24.48
CA LYS A 291 23.28 5.60 25.66
C LYS A 291 22.76 6.24 26.96
N LYS A 292 22.33 7.49 26.88
CA LYS A 292 21.76 8.20 28.06
C LYS A 292 20.40 7.61 28.45
N GLU A 293 19.49 7.39 27.49
CA GLU A 293 18.20 6.77 27.77
C GLU A 293 18.37 5.34 28.31
N LEU A 294 19.26 4.54 27.68
CA LEU A 294 19.57 3.19 28.15
C LEU A 294 19.94 3.19 29.63
N ARG A 295 20.90 4.03 30.03
CA ARG A 295 21.34 4.11 31.43
C ARG A 295 20.17 4.45 32.37
N GLN A 296 19.39 5.45 32.02
CA GLN A 296 18.22 5.85 32.81
C GLN A 296 17.19 4.70 32.93
N ARG A 297 16.94 3.97 31.86
CA ARG A 297 15.99 2.86 31.87
C ARG A 297 16.51 1.65 32.63
N LEU A 298 17.81 1.36 32.57
CA LEU A 298 18.44 0.30 33.35
C LEU A 298 18.33 0.59 34.86
N ASP A 299 18.63 1.82 35.27
CA ASP A 299 18.48 2.24 36.67
C ASP A 299 17.04 2.06 37.18
N GLN A 300 16.03 2.38 36.36
CA GLN A 300 14.62 2.17 36.69
C GLN A 300 14.28 0.67 36.80
N LEU A 301 14.66 -0.15 35.79
CA LEU A 301 14.37 -1.58 35.80
C LEU A 301 15.02 -2.30 36.99
N VAL A 302 16.24 -1.92 37.36
CA VAL A 302 16.94 -2.46 38.54
C VAL A 302 16.22 -2.04 39.80
N ALA A 303 15.82 -0.78 39.96
CA ALA A 303 15.06 -0.28 41.10
C ALA A 303 13.70 -1.00 41.24
N ASP A 304 13.06 -1.35 40.13
CA ASP A 304 11.80 -2.11 40.10
C ASP A 304 12.00 -3.62 40.29
N GLY A 305 13.25 -4.10 40.45
CA GLY A 305 13.56 -5.53 40.61
C GLY A 305 13.47 -6.36 39.32
N LYS A 306 13.37 -5.69 38.16
CA LYS A 306 13.26 -6.33 36.82
C LYS A 306 14.65 -6.59 36.21
N LEU A 307 15.43 -7.46 36.86
CA LEU A 307 16.84 -7.69 36.47
C LEU A 307 16.99 -8.39 35.12
N LEU A 308 16.07 -9.28 34.76
CA LEU A 308 16.10 -9.99 33.46
C LEU A 308 15.81 -9.01 32.31
N GLU A 309 14.82 -8.15 32.50
CA GLU A 309 14.47 -7.10 31.53
C GLU A 309 15.62 -6.10 31.35
N ALA A 310 16.29 -5.73 32.44
CA ALA A 310 17.45 -4.85 32.40
C ALA A 310 18.59 -5.49 31.57
N GLN A 311 18.96 -6.74 31.85
CA GLN A 311 20.00 -7.45 31.11
C GLN A 311 19.68 -7.59 29.62
N ARG A 312 18.45 -7.96 29.31
CA ARG A 312 17.97 -8.09 27.92
C ARG A 312 18.08 -6.78 27.17
N LEU A 313 17.59 -5.70 27.77
CA LEU A 313 17.63 -4.37 27.17
C LEU A 313 19.07 -3.88 26.93
N GLU A 314 19.95 -4.09 27.92
CA GLU A 314 21.35 -3.70 27.83
C GLU A 314 22.08 -4.41 26.70
N GLN A 315 21.96 -5.72 26.61
CA GLN A 315 22.61 -6.53 25.56
C GLN A 315 22.13 -6.11 24.17
N ARG A 316 20.82 -5.99 23.98
CA ARG A 316 20.24 -5.64 22.68
C ARG A 316 20.63 -4.24 22.26
N THR A 317 20.50 -3.26 23.16
CA THR A 317 20.79 -1.86 22.80
C THR A 317 22.26 -1.61 22.56
N ASN A 318 23.17 -2.25 23.30
CA ASN A 318 24.61 -2.14 23.05
C ASN A 318 25.00 -2.74 21.69
N PHE A 319 24.43 -3.90 21.32
CA PHE A 319 24.64 -4.47 19.99
C PHE A 319 24.15 -3.54 18.87
N ASP A 320 22.95 -2.97 19.02
CA ASP A 320 22.40 -2.01 18.05
C ASP A 320 23.31 -0.75 17.94
N ILE A 321 23.87 -0.26 19.06
CA ILE A 321 24.80 0.87 19.08
C ILE A 321 26.11 0.55 18.34
N GLU A 322 26.69 -0.63 18.56
CA GLU A 322 27.90 -1.08 17.85
C GLU A 322 27.68 -1.10 16.33
N MET A 323 26.52 -1.62 15.89
CA MET A 323 26.15 -1.64 14.48
C MET A 323 25.97 -0.22 13.91
N LEU A 324 25.32 0.68 14.64
CA LEU A 324 25.14 2.08 14.24
C LEU A 324 26.50 2.81 14.12
N GLU A 325 27.43 2.60 15.07
CA GLU A 325 28.75 3.21 15.03
C GLU A 325 29.63 2.65 13.89
N ALA A 326 29.50 1.35 13.60
CA ALA A 326 30.32 0.67 12.57
C ALA A 326 29.82 0.91 11.14
N THR A 327 28.50 0.79 10.91
CA THR A 327 27.91 0.76 9.57
C THR A 327 26.88 1.87 9.30
N GLY A 328 26.45 2.59 10.32
CA GLY A 328 25.38 3.59 10.24
C GLY A 328 23.96 3.01 10.21
N VAL A 329 23.81 1.68 10.32
CA VAL A 329 22.51 0.97 10.29
C VAL A 329 22.49 -0.16 11.31
N CYS A 330 21.28 -0.51 11.80
CA CYS A 330 21.05 -1.71 12.61
C CYS A 330 19.66 -2.29 12.31
N ASN A 331 19.42 -3.54 12.69
CA ASN A 331 18.11 -4.15 12.57
C ASN A 331 17.11 -3.45 13.50
N GLY A 332 16.03 -2.87 12.90
CA GLY A 332 15.06 -2.10 13.66
C GLY A 332 15.53 -0.67 13.96
N ILE A 333 16.37 -0.08 13.09
CA ILE A 333 16.85 1.31 13.20
C ILE A 333 15.69 2.30 13.41
N GLU A 334 14.51 2.00 12.87
CA GLU A 334 13.31 2.80 13.02
C GLU A 334 12.89 2.99 14.50
N ASN A 335 13.26 2.07 15.40
CA ASN A 335 12.97 2.21 16.83
C ASN A 335 13.76 3.35 17.51
N TYR A 336 14.80 3.84 16.84
CA TYR A 336 15.61 4.98 17.27
C TYR A 336 15.29 6.27 16.49
N SER A 337 14.20 6.29 15.70
CA SER A 337 13.81 7.39 14.81
C SER A 337 13.79 8.74 15.50
N ARG A 338 13.28 8.83 16.75
CA ARG A 338 13.28 10.06 17.55
C ARG A 338 14.66 10.71 17.62
N TYR A 339 15.70 9.93 17.91
CA TYR A 339 17.06 10.42 18.03
C TYR A 339 17.73 10.71 16.69
N LEU A 340 17.41 9.91 15.67
CA LEU A 340 17.93 10.08 14.32
C LEU A 340 17.36 11.32 13.61
N THR A 341 16.13 11.71 13.98
CA THR A 341 15.45 12.89 13.42
C THR A 341 15.51 14.12 14.35
N GLY A 342 16.07 13.98 15.55
CA GLY A 342 16.19 15.08 16.52
C GLY A 342 14.88 15.55 17.15
N ARG A 343 13.82 14.74 17.08
CA ARG A 343 12.48 15.09 17.61
C ARG A 343 12.39 14.94 19.12
N ALA A 344 11.52 15.74 19.73
CA ALA A 344 11.22 15.65 21.13
C ALA A 344 10.37 14.40 21.47
N PRO A 345 10.39 13.93 22.74
CA PRO A 345 9.52 12.83 23.16
C PRO A 345 8.04 13.10 22.88
N GLY A 346 7.37 12.15 22.23
CA GLY A 346 5.95 12.23 21.91
C GLY A 346 5.61 12.98 20.61
N GLU A 347 6.58 13.62 19.96
CA GLU A 347 6.37 14.21 18.63
C GLU A 347 6.15 13.12 17.58
N PRO A 348 5.33 13.40 16.54
CA PRO A 348 5.12 12.45 15.45
C PRO A 348 6.41 12.20 14.66
N PRO A 349 6.61 10.98 14.13
CA PRO A 349 7.74 10.72 13.23
C PRO A 349 7.52 11.46 11.90
N PRO A 350 8.60 11.77 11.16
CA PRO A 350 8.46 12.35 9.83
C PRO A 350 7.81 11.33 8.88
N THR A 351 6.74 11.75 8.22
CA THR A 351 5.93 10.91 7.32
C THR A 351 5.91 11.49 5.91
N LEU A 352 5.22 10.82 4.98
CA LEU A 352 5.03 11.33 3.62
C LEU A 352 4.40 12.73 3.61
N PHE A 353 3.55 13.06 4.60
CA PHE A 353 2.89 14.37 4.67
C PHE A 353 3.86 15.54 4.86
N GLU A 354 5.08 15.30 5.34
CA GLU A 354 6.11 16.34 5.41
C GLU A 354 6.80 16.60 4.06
N PHE A 355 6.74 15.64 3.13
CA PHE A 355 7.27 15.79 1.77
C PHE A 355 6.27 16.48 0.84
N ILE A 356 4.98 16.46 1.17
CA ILE A 356 3.92 17.01 0.32
C ILE A 356 3.95 18.54 0.35
N PRO A 357 3.89 19.22 -0.81
CA PRO A 357 3.80 20.67 -0.86
C PRO A 357 2.52 21.21 -0.20
N ASP A 358 2.60 22.38 0.42
CA ASP A 358 1.46 22.99 1.13
C ASP A 358 0.26 23.30 0.20
N ASN A 359 0.52 23.47 -1.10
CA ASN A 359 -0.51 23.68 -2.12
C ASN A 359 -1.07 22.38 -2.72
N ALA A 360 -0.71 21.23 -2.21
CA ALA A 360 -1.24 19.97 -2.70
C ALA A 360 -2.72 19.78 -2.35
N ILE A 361 -3.38 18.82 -3.03
CA ILE A 361 -4.74 18.38 -2.74
C ILE A 361 -4.69 16.93 -2.28
N VAL A 362 -5.40 16.61 -1.20
CA VAL A 362 -5.61 15.24 -0.76
C VAL A 362 -6.96 14.74 -1.26
N PHE A 363 -6.97 13.69 -2.04
CA PHE A 363 -8.18 12.93 -2.35
C PHE A 363 -8.21 11.68 -1.49
N ALA A 364 -9.14 11.60 -0.54
CA ALA A 364 -9.34 10.40 0.26
C ALA A 364 -10.39 9.52 -0.42
N ASP A 365 -9.93 8.54 -1.23
CA ASP A 365 -10.84 7.62 -1.90
C ASP A 365 -11.39 6.59 -0.91
N GLU A 366 -12.66 6.21 -1.11
CA GLU A 366 -13.45 5.42 -0.16
C GLU A 366 -13.26 5.94 1.29
N SER A 367 -13.45 7.25 1.47
CA SER A 367 -13.14 8.00 2.69
C SER A 367 -13.80 7.42 3.94
N HIS A 368 -15.02 6.87 3.79
CA HIS A 368 -15.74 6.17 4.86
C HIS A 368 -14.96 4.96 5.45
N VAL A 369 -13.92 4.49 4.76
CA VAL A 369 -13.00 3.44 5.22
C VAL A 369 -11.63 4.01 5.52
N SER A 370 -11.04 4.79 4.60
CA SER A 370 -9.68 5.31 4.70
C SER A 370 -9.48 6.19 5.94
N VAL A 371 -10.43 7.08 6.22
CA VAL A 371 -10.36 8.02 7.35
C VAL A 371 -10.44 7.30 8.71
N PRO A 372 -11.41 6.40 8.96
CA PRO A 372 -11.42 5.61 10.20
C PRO A 372 -10.19 4.72 10.40
N GLN A 373 -9.60 4.17 9.32
CA GLN A 373 -8.36 3.39 9.40
C GLN A 373 -7.20 4.24 9.94
N ILE A 374 -7.05 5.49 9.49
CA ILE A 374 -6.04 6.42 10.02
C ILE A 374 -6.19 6.55 11.54
N GLY A 375 -7.43 6.74 12.04
CA GLY A 375 -7.70 6.84 13.46
C GLY A 375 -7.42 5.56 14.26
N GLY A 376 -7.58 4.40 13.64
CA GLY A 376 -7.43 3.09 14.29
C GLY A 376 -5.99 2.60 14.46
N MET A 377 -5.09 2.97 13.53
CA MET A 377 -3.73 2.42 13.47
C MET A 377 -2.86 2.72 14.70
N TYR A 378 -2.94 3.92 15.25
CA TYR A 378 -2.12 4.34 16.39
C TYR A 378 -2.30 3.46 17.64
N LYS A 379 -3.55 3.12 17.98
CA LYS A 379 -3.85 2.41 19.24
C LYS A 379 -3.27 0.99 19.29
N GLY A 380 -3.29 0.29 18.15
CA GLY A 380 -2.72 -1.06 18.04
C GLY A 380 -1.20 -1.04 18.15
N ASP A 381 -0.54 -0.15 17.43
CA ASP A 381 0.92 0.01 17.47
C ASP A 381 1.43 0.40 18.85
N TYR A 382 0.75 1.35 19.50
CA TYR A 382 1.10 1.82 20.85
C TYR A 382 1.10 0.67 21.87
N ARG A 383 0.03 -0.14 21.92
CA ARG A 383 -0.06 -1.26 22.89
C ARG A 383 1.07 -2.25 22.72
N ARG A 384 1.37 -2.62 21.49
CA ARG A 384 2.44 -3.56 21.15
C ARG A 384 3.81 -3.04 21.61
N LYS A 385 4.16 -1.80 21.26
CA LYS A 385 5.44 -1.17 21.62
C LYS A 385 5.57 -0.89 23.10
N PHE A 386 4.49 -0.50 23.76
CA PHE A 386 4.46 -0.35 25.22
C PHE A 386 4.85 -1.66 25.91
N THR A 387 4.28 -2.79 25.48
CA THR A 387 4.62 -4.11 26.05
C THR A 387 6.09 -4.45 25.81
N LEU A 388 6.66 -4.18 24.64
CA LEU A 388 8.08 -4.40 24.35
C LEU A 388 8.99 -3.54 25.25
N ALA A 389 8.65 -2.28 25.46
CA ALA A 389 9.42 -1.37 26.31
C ALA A 389 9.33 -1.73 27.80
N GLU A 390 8.15 -2.14 28.29
CA GLU A 390 7.94 -2.57 29.68
C GLU A 390 8.70 -3.84 30.04
N HIS A 391 8.87 -4.74 29.09
CA HIS A 391 9.54 -6.03 29.30
C HIS A 391 11.00 -6.06 28.78
N GLY A 392 11.61 -4.89 28.55
CA GLY A 392 13.04 -4.78 28.26
C GLY A 392 13.47 -5.27 26.87
N PHE A 393 12.56 -5.37 25.90
CA PHE A 393 12.91 -5.71 24.52
C PHE A 393 13.33 -4.48 23.71
N ARG A 394 12.79 -3.30 24.03
CA ARG A 394 13.11 -2.02 23.37
C ARG A 394 13.17 -0.89 24.39
N LEU A 395 13.90 0.18 24.03
CA LEU A 395 13.87 1.42 24.79
C LEU A 395 12.50 2.09 24.72
N PRO A 396 12.07 2.85 25.73
CA PRO A 396 10.80 3.59 25.70
C PRO A 396 10.65 4.52 24.50
N SER A 397 11.73 5.06 23.95
CA SER A 397 11.75 5.88 22.75
C SER A 397 11.20 5.17 21.49
N CYS A 398 11.15 3.82 21.47
CA CYS A 398 10.56 3.07 20.37
C CYS A 398 9.08 3.41 20.12
N MET A 399 8.38 3.91 21.16
CA MET A 399 6.98 4.32 21.07
C MET A 399 6.77 5.55 20.18
N ASP A 400 7.81 6.34 19.94
CA ASP A 400 7.73 7.53 19.07
C ASP A 400 7.89 7.17 17.57
N ASN A 401 8.38 5.99 17.25
CA ASN A 401 8.25 5.40 15.90
C ASN A 401 6.85 4.79 15.75
N ARG A 402 5.88 5.57 15.38
CA ARG A 402 4.47 5.22 15.37
C ARG A 402 3.77 5.84 14.16
N PRO A 403 2.60 5.35 13.76
CA PRO A 403 1.78 6.10 12.82
C PRO A 403 1.33 7.44 13.45
N LEU A 404 0.99 8.38 12.60
CA LEU A 404 0.35 9.62 13.04
C LEU A 404 -0.90 9.30 13.86
N LYS A 405 -1.15 10.10 14.88
CA LYS A 405 -2.48 10.16 15.48
C LYS A 405 -3.44 10.84 14.51
N PHE A 406 -4.73 10.61 14.69
CA PHE A 406 -5.73 11.20 13.83
C PHE A 406 -5.65 12.74 13.80
N GLU A 407 -5.51 13.36 14.97
CA GLU A 407 -5.43 14.82 15.11
C GLU A 407 -4.14 15.39 14.48
N GLU A 408 -3.04 14.64 14.51
CA GLU A 408 -1.78 15.00 13.87
C GLU A 408 -1.93 14.96 12.34
N TRP A 409 -2.52 13.89 11.81
CA TRP A 409 -2.81 13.76 10.39
C TRP A 409 -3.76 14.88 9.93
N ASP A 410 -4.84 15.12 10.66
CA ASP A 410 -5.80 16.17 10.33
C ASP A 410 -5.15 17.56 10.31
N ALA A 411 -4.25 17.85 11.25
CA ALA A 411 -3.51 19.11 11.28
C ALA A 411 -2.51 19.27 10.12
N MET A 412 -1.91 18.16 9.65
CA MET A 412 -0.87 18.19 8.61
C MET A 412 -1.42 18.14 7.19
N ARG A 413 -2.60 17.56 6.98
CA ARG A 413 -3.14 17.41 5.62
C ARG A 413 -3.49 18.78 5.03
N PRO A 414 -3.17 19.01 3.74
CA PRO A 414 -3.63 20.17 3.01
C PRO A 414 -5.13 20.10 2.68
N GLN A 415 -5.62 20.96 1.79
CA GLN A 415 -6.99 20.90 1.31
C GLN A 415 -7.37 19.50 0.85
N SER A 416 -8.55 19.04 1.24
CA SER A 416 -8.95 17.63 1.07
C SER A 416 -10.31 17.49 0.42
N VAL A 417 -10.42 16.55 -0.52
CA VAL A 417 -11.68 16.09 -1.11
C VAL A 417 -11.91 14.66 -0.68
N PHE A 418 -12.97 14.44 0.10
CA PHE A 418 -13.36 13.11 0.56
C PHE A 418 -14.30 12.48 -0.46
N VAL A 419 -13.87 11.38 -1.05
CA VAL A 419 -14.57 10.72 -2.15
C VAL A 419 -15.18 9.42 -1.65
N SER A 420 -16.50 9.29 -1.73
CA SER A 420 -17.19 8.08 -1.28
C SER A 420 -18.60 7.96 -1.89
N ALA A 421 -19.07 6.73 -2.08
CA ALA A 421 -20.47 6.47 -2.38
C ALA A 421 -21.37 6.60 -1.14
N THR A 422 -20.79 6.56 0.05
CA THR A 422 -21.43 6.59 1.36
C THR A 422 -20.56 7.35 2.36
N PRO A 423 -20.40 8.69 2.21
CA PRO A 423 -19.60 9.50 3.12
C PRO A 423 -20.02 9.29 4.58
N ALA A 424 -19.07 9.26 5.50
CA ALA A 424 -19.34 9.12 6.92
C ALA A 424 -19.65 10.47 7.58
N GLY A 425 -20.16 10.43 8.81
CA GLY A 425 -20.59 11.64 9.51
C GLY A 425 -19.46 12.64 9.74
N TRP A 426 -18.22 12.16 9.94
CA TRP A 426 -17.07 13.04 10.17
C TRP A 426 -16.73 13.89 8.94
N GLU A 427 -16.67 13.31 7.73
CA GLU A 427 -16.39 14.07 6.49
C GLU A 427 -17.47 15.11 6.22
N LEU A 428 -18.75 14.73 6.41
CA LEU A 428 -19.87 15.63 6.25
C LEU A 428 -19.83 16.78 7.27
N GLU A 429 -19.47 16.49 8.52
CA GLU A 429 -19.31 17.52 9.56
C GLU A 429 -18.19 18.50 9.22
N GLN A 430 -17.02 18.01 8.73
CA GLN A 430 -15.91 18.86 8.31
C GLN A 430 -16.28 19.77 7.14
N ALA A 431 -17.10 19.27 6.20
CA ALA A 431 -17.62 20.04 5.07
C ALA A 431 -18.86 20.91 5.41
N GLY A 432 -19.20 21.07 6.69
CA GLY A 432 -20.38 21.84 7.12
C GLY A 432 -21.72 21.26 6.67
N GLY A 433 -21.80 19.97 6.38
CA GLY A 433 -22.99 19.29 5.87
C GLY A 433 -23.20 19.45 4.36
N VAL A 434 -22.30 20.14 3.65
CA VAL A 434 -22.37 20.34 2.20
C VAL A 434 -21.58 19.22 1.49
N PHE A 435 -22.16 18.72 0.41
CA PHE A 435 -21.48 17.75 -0.46
C PHE A 435 -21.88 17.96 -1.91
N THR A 436 -20.96 17.67 -2.80
CA THR A 436 -21.19 17.61 -4.25
C THR A 436 -21.66 16.21 -4.63
N GLU A 437 -22.73 16.08 -5.36
CA GLU A 437 -23.33 14.81 -5.72
C GLU A 437 -22.95 14.37 -7.13
N GLN A 438 -22.53 13.11 -7.29
CA GLN A 438 -22.23 12.48 -8.57
C GLN A 438 -22.85 11.07 -8.59
N VAL A 439 -24.13 10.96 -8.92
CA VAL A 439 -24.88 9.70 -8.91
C VAL A 439 -25.28 9.23 -10.30
N ILE A 440 -25.29 10.11 -11.30
CA ILE A 440 -25.60 9.75 -12.68
C ILE A 440 -24.42 9.00 -13.32
N ARG A 441 -24.70 7.81 -13.82
CA ARG A 441 -23.77 7.01 -14.62
C ARG A 441 -23.86 7.40 -16.09
N PRO A 442 -22.77 7.81 -16.74
CA PRO A 442 -22.80 8.13 -18.18
C PRO A 442 -23.28 6.97 -19.05
N THR A 443 -23.13 5.73 -18.61
CA THR A 443 -23.58 4.52 -19.29
C THR A 443 -25.09 4.30 -19.23
N GLY A 444 -25.83 5.10 -18.48
CA GLY A 444 -27.26 4.97 -18.28
C GLY A 444 -27.67 3.85 -17.32
N LEU A 445 -26.73 3.11 -16.75
CA LEU A 445 -27.01 1.97 -15.86
C LEU A 445 -27.72 2.40 -14.58
N LEU A 446 -28.79 1.71 -14.25
CA LEU A 446 -29.58 1.93 -13.06
C LEU A 446 -28.97 1.23 -11.83
N ASP A 447 -29.27 1.74 -10.64
CA ASP A 447 -29.09 0.93 -9.44
C ASP A 447 -30.05 -0.27 -9.48
N PRO A 448 -29.67 -1.45 -8.93
CA PRO A 448 -30.48 -2.66 -9.06
C PRO A 448 -31.80 -2.54 -8.28
N GLU A 449 -32.81 -3.24 -8.76
CA GLU A 449 -34.05 -3.42 -8.01
C GLU A 449 -33.79 -4.25 -6.76
N ILE A 450 -34.44 -3.86 -5.65
CA ILE A 450 -34.30 -4.53 -4.36
C ILE A 450 -35.57 -5.27 -4.03
N GLU A 451 -35.47 -6.59 -3.82
CA GLU A 451 -36.53 -7.44 -3.36
C GLU A 451 -36.28 -7.87 -1.92
N ILE A 452 -37.35 -7.90 -1.10
CA ILE A 452 -37.28 -8.46 0.26
C ILE A 452 -37.99 -9.80 0.25
N ARG A 453 -37.33 -10.83 0.78
CA ARG A 453 -37.87 -12.18 0.89
C ARG A 453 -37.68 -12.75 2.29
N PRO A 454 -38.51 -13.70 2.74
CA PRO A 454 -38.47 -14.24 4.10
C PRO A 454 -37.18 -15.04 4.37
N VAL A 455 -36.69 -14.98 5.61
CA VAL A 455 -35.49 -15.70 6.05
C VAL A 455 -35.70 -17.22 6.11
N GLY A 456 -36.90 -17.67 6.46
CA GLY A 456 -37.18 -19.10 6.70
C GLY A 456 -36.90 -20.01 5.49
N THR A 457 -36.95 -19.49 4.27
CA THR A 457 -36.72 -20.23 3.02
C THR A 457 -35.51 -19.71 2.24
N GLN A 458 -34.67 -18.87 2.86
CA GLN A 458 -33.62 -18.12 2.16
C GLN A 458 -32.64 -18.99 1.38
N VAL A 459 -32.30 -20.20 1.86
CA VAL A 459 -31.33 -21.08 1.20
C VAL A 459 -31.91 -21.71 -0.05
N ASP A 460 -33.14 -22.25 0.05
CA ASP A 460 -33.79 -22.92 -1.08
C ASP A 460 -34.16 -21.93 -2.18
N ASP A 461 -34.66 -20.75 -1.80
CA ASP A 461 -34.99 -19.66 -2.72
C ASP A 461 -33.70 -19.13 -3.42
N LEU A 462 -32.63 -18.98 -2.67
CA LEU A 462 -31.33 -18.58 -3.23
C LEU A 462 -30.80 -19.59 -4.25
N LEU A 463 -30.95 -20.90 -4.00
CA LEU A 463 -30.55 -21.94 -4.96
C LEU A 463 -31.28 -21.84 -6.28
N ASP A 464 -32.59 -21.59 -6.24
CA ASP A 464 -33.38 -21.43 -7.45
C ASP A 464 -33.00 -20.16 -8.22
N GLU A 465 -32.77 -19.07 -7.50
CA GLU A 465 -32.32 -17.82 -8.11
C GLU A 465 -30.92 -17.94 -8.74
N VAL A 466 -29.99 -18.58 -8.05
CA VAL A 466 -28.65 -18.88 -8.58
C VAL A 466 -28.75 -19.67 -9.89
N ARG A 467 -29.58 -20.71 -9.95
CA ARG A 467 -29.77 -21.50 -11.16
C ARG A 467 -30.32 -20.66 -12.32
N ARG A 468 -31.27 -19.76 -12.07
CA ARG A 468 -31.81 -18.83 -13.08
C ARG A 468 -30.76 -17.87 -13.60
N VAL A 469 -30.00 -17.25 -12.69
CA VAL A 469 -28.97 -16.26 -13.01
C VAL A 469 -27.81 -16.92 -13.78
N THR A 470 -27.39 -18.11 -13.36
CA THR A 470 -26.35 -18.89 -14.04
C THR A 470 -26.80 -19.33 -15.44
N ALA A 471 -28.06 -19.75 -15.59
CA ALA A 471 -28.63 -20.09 -16.90
C ALA A 471 -28.67 -18.90 -17.87
N ALA A 472 -28.82 -17.67 -17.36
CA ALA A 472 -28.73 -16.43 -18.11
C ALA A 472 -27.26 -16.00 -18.41
N GLY A 473 -26.25 -16.72 -17.91
CA GLY A 473 -24.83 -16.42 -18.12
C GLY A 473 -24.22 -15.43 -17.15
N TYR A 474 -24.94 -15.03 -16.12
CA TYR A 474 -24.47 -14.10 -15.11
C TYR A 474 -23.89 -14.77 -13.85
N ARG A 475 -23.27 -13.97 -12.98
CA ARG A 475 -22.67 -14.40 -11.72
C ARG A 475 -23.48 -13.92 -10.53
N THR A 476 -23.37 -14.63 -9.42
CA THR A 476 -24.07 -14.31 -8.16
C THR A 476 -23.07 -14.02 -7.05
N LEU A 477 -23.31 -12.93 -6.32
CA LEU A 477 -22.60 -12.60 -5.08
C LEU A 477 -23.52 -12.82 -3.89
N VAL A 478 -23.05 -13.58 -2.89
CA VAL A 478 -23.82 -13.89 -1.67
C VAL A 478 -23.07 -13.41 -0.45
N THR A 479 -23.75 -12.64 0.43
CA THR A 479 -23.17 -12.20 1.70
C THR A 479 -23.77 -12.92 2.88
N THR A 480 -22.91 -13.43 3.77
CA THR A 480 -23.26 -14.09 5.03
C THR A 480 -22.76 -13.28 6.23
N LEU A 481 -23.18 -13.65 7.44
CA LEU A 481 -22.78 -12.98 8.68
C LEU A 481 -21.53 -13.59 9.32
N THR A 482 -21.26 -14.86 9.07
CA THR A 482 -20.15 -15.58 9.73
C THR A 482 -19.39 -16.44 8.74
N LYS A 483 -18.11 -16.71 9.06
CA LYS A 483 -17.24 -17.61 8.30
C LYS A 483 -17.85 -19.00 8.18
N ARG A 484 -18.31 -19.55 9.30
CA ARG A 484 -18.94 -20.86 9.34
C ARG A 484 -20.16 -20.96 8.41
N MET A 485 -21.03 -19.94 8.42
CA MET A 485 -22.19 -19.91 7.53
C MET A 485 -21.76 -19.86 6.05
N ALA A 486 -20.67 -19.14 5.73
CA ALA A 486 -20.14 -19.12 4.36
C ALA A 486 -19.61 -20.48 3.94
N GLU A 487 -18.89 -21.17 4.83
CA GLU A 487 -18.34 -22.50 4.60
C GLU A 487 -19.48 -23.55 4.45
N ASP A 488 -20.41 -23.60 5.40
CA ASP A 488 -21.55 -24.53 5.38
C ASP A 488 -22.43 -24.34 4.13
N LEU A 489 -22.68 -23.09 3.74
CA LEU A 489 -23.45 -22.76 2.52
C LEU A 489 -22.69 -23.13 1.25
N THR A 490 -21.38 -22.96 1.21
CA THR A 490 -20.55 -23.36 0.08
C THR A 490 -20.59 -24.88 -0.12
N GLU A 491 -20.42 -25.64 0.96
CA GLU A 491 -20.51 -27.09 0.92
C GLU A 491 -21.87 -27.56 0.42
N TYR A 492 -22.95 -27.00 0.99
CA TYR A 492 -24.32 -27.32 0.58
C TYR A 492 -24.58 -27.02 -0.91
N MET A 493 -24.19 -25.84 -1.40
CA MET A 493 -24.35 -25.48 -2.82
C MET A 493 -23.53 -26.39 -3.75
N HIS A 494 -22.33 -26.78 -3.33
CA HIS A 494 -21.50 -27.73 -4.06
C HIS A 494 -22.16 -29.12 -4.17
N GLU A 495 -22.76 -29.62 -3.08
CA GLU A 495 -23.55 -30.86 -3.08
C GLU A 495 -24.75 -30.78 -4.04
N GLN A 496 -25.33 -29.60 -4.22
CA GLN A 496 -26.42 -29.33 -5.17
C GLN A 496 -25.95 -29.13 -6.63
N GLY A 497 -24.65 -29.35 -6.91
CA GLY A 497 -24.06 -29.26 -8.22
C GLY A 497 -23.80 -27.83 -8.72
N ILE A 498 -23.82 -26.83 -7.83
CA ILE A 498 -23.51 -25.45 -8.17
C ILE A 498 -21.99 -25.21 -8.05
N LYS A 499 -21.41 -24.55 -9.05
CA LYS A 499 -20.01 -24.14 -9.00
C LYS A 499 -19.87 -22.90 -8.13
N VAL A 500 -19.40 -23.09 -6.92
CA VAL A 500 -19.34 -22.05 -5.87
C VAL A 500 -17.95 -22.00 -5.24
N ARG A 501 -17.51 -20.78 -4.88
CA ARG A 501 -16.37 -20.55 -3.98
C ARG A 501 -16.78 -19.60 -2.86
N TYR A 502 -16.08 -19.66 -1.73
CA TYR A 502 -16.21 -18.68 -0.68
C TYR A 502 -14.95 -17.85 -0.51
N MET A 503 -15.10 -16.65 0.03
CA MET A 503 -14.03 -15.72 0.29
C MET A 503 -14.17 -15.12 1.69
N HIS A 504 -13.10 -15.18 2.49
CA HIS A 504 -13.05 -14.61 3.84
C HIS A 504 -11.72 -13.89 4.09
N SER A 505 -11.58 -13.26 5.24
CA SER A 505 -10.41 -12.44 5.62
C SER A 505 -9.08 -13.19 5.68
N ASP A 506 -9.11 -14.53 5.76
CA ASP A 506 -7.90 -15.35 5.90
C ASP A 506 -7.33 -15.81 4.54
N ILE A 507 -8.03 -15.53 3.46
CA ILE A 507 -7.56 -15.78 2.09
C ILE A 507 -6.55 -14.68 1.74
N ASP A 508 -5.38 -15.10 1.25
CA ASP A 508 -4.35 -14.15 0.86
C ASP A 508 -4.76 -13.33 -0.37
N THR A 509 -4.01 -12.27 -0.64
CA THR A 509 -4.38 -11.31 -1.68
C THR A 509 -4.27 -11.92 -3.09
N LEU A 510 -3.33 -12.85 -3.32
CA LEU A 510 -3.19 -13.54 -4.62
C LEU A 510 -4.38 -14.44 -4.88
N GLU A 511 -4.68 -15.31 -3.94
CA GLU A 511 -5.82 -16.22 -4.05
C GLU A 511 -7.12 -15.43 -4.23
N ARG A 512 -7.25 -14.27 -3.59
CA ARG A 512 -8.38 -13.37 -3.78
C ARG A 512 -8.50 -12.87 -5.22
N ILE A 513 -7.40 -12.45 -5.84
CA ILE A 513 -7.39 -11.98 -7.23
C ILE A 513 -7.72 -13.13 -8.19
N GLU A 514 -7.16 -14.32 -7.95
CA GLU A 514 -7.47 -15.52 -8.72
C GLU A 514 -8.94 -15.89 -8.63
N ILE A 515 -9.52 -15.88 -7.42
CA ILE A 515 -10.95 -16.15 -7.20
C ILE A 515 -11.80 -15.16 -8.01
N LEU A 516 -11.47 -13.87 -7.99
CA LEU A 516 -12.23 -12.86 -8.73
C LEU A 516 -12.08 -13.01 -10.24
N ARG A 517 -10.89 -13.30 -10.72
CA ARG A 517 -10.62 -13.60 -12.13
C ARG A 517 -11.40 -14.83 -12.58
N ASP A 518 -11.34 -15.91 -11.83
CA ASP A 518 -12.03 -17.17 -12.11
C ASP A 518 -13.55 -16.99 -12.13
N LEU A 519 -14.10 -16.17 -11.22
CA LEU A 519 -15.52 -15.79 -11.23
C LEU A 519 -15.88 -15.08 -12.53
N ARG A 520 -15.13 -14.09 -12.95
CA ARG A 520 -15.36 -13.33 -14.18
C ARG A 520 -15.22 -14.21 -15.42
N LEU A 521 -14.23 -15.10 -15.46
CA LEU A 521 -14.04 -16.06 -16.55
C LEU A 521 -15.10 -17.18 -16.57
N GLY A 522 -15.89 -17.34 -15.50
CA GLY A 522 -16.93 -18.36 -15.40
C GLY A 522 -16.43 -19.75 -15.03
N ALA A 523 -15.26 -19.85 -14.42
CA ALA A 523 -14.79 -21.09 -13.81
C ALA A 523 -15.74 -21.57 -12.71
N PHE A 524 -16.40 -20.62 -12.04
CA PHE A 524 -17.49 -20.86 -11.10
C PHE A 524 -18.52 -19.71 -11.19
N ASP A 525 -19.74 -19.92 -10.62
CA ASP A 525 -20.90 -19.07 -10.85
C ASP A 525 -21.31 -18.26 -9.63
N VAL A 526 -20.92 -18.70 -8.44
CA VAL A 526 -21.32 -18.10 -7.15
C VAL A 526 -20.11 -17.81 -6.28
N LEU A 527 -20.03 -16.59 -5.79
CA LEU A 527 -19.05 -16.19 -4.78
C LEU A 527 -19.76 -15.85 -3.48
N ILE A 528 -19.43 -16.57 -2.41
CA ILE A 528 -19.93 -16.33 -1.06
C ILE A 528 -18.88 -15.58 -0.25
N GLY A 529 -19.28 -14.52 0.44
CA GLY A 529 -18.37 -13.74 1.28
C GLY A 529 -19.04 -13.11 2.49
N ILE A 530 -18.22 -12.72 3.49
CA ILE A 530 -18.73 -12.04 4.69
C ILE A 530 -18.68 -10.53 4.48
N ASN A 531 -17.51 -9.97 4.27
CA ASN A 531 -17.23 -8.54 4.23
C ASN A 531 -16.51 -8.09 2.95
N LEU A 532 -16.02 -9.04 2.18
CA LEU A 532 -15.06 -8.82 1.10
C LEU A 532 -15.68 -8.28 -0.19
N LEU A 533 -17.00 -8.13 -0.20
CA LEU A 533 -17.72 -7.63 -1.38
C LEU A 533 -17.88 -6.10 -1.38
N ARG A 534 -17.28 -5.39 -0.43
CA ARG A 534 -17.48 -3.96 -0.24
C ARG A 534 -16.61 -3.07 -1.10
N GLU A 535 -15.31 -3.35 -1.19
CA GLU A 535 -14.34 -2.41 -1.74
C GLU A 535 -13.52 -3.04 -2.88
N GLY A 536 -13.29 -2.27 -3.95
CA GLY A 536 -12.37 -2.64 -5.02
C GLY A 536 -12.83 -3.78 -5.94
N LEU A 537 -14.08 -4.27 -5.84
CA LEU A 537 -14.59 -5.31 -6.74
C LEU A 537 -15.33 -4.68 -7.92
N ASP A 538 -14.84 -4.98 -9.12
CA ASP A 538 -15.47 -4.62 -10.38
C ASP A 538 -15.87 -5.91 -11.12
N ILE A 539 -17.14 -6.30 -11.02
CA ILE A 539 -17.68 -7.52 -11.60
C ILE A 539 -18.90 -7.17 -12.50
N PRO A 540 -18.67 -6.73 -13.73
CA PRO A 540 -19.77 -6.41 -14.67
C PRO A 540 -20.72 -7.58 -14.94
N GLU A 541 -20.22 -8.81 -14.76
CA GLU A 541 -20.97 -10.04 -14.98
C GLU A 541 -21.94 -10.37 -13.83
N CYS A 542 -21.95 -9.59 -12.74
CA CYS A 542 -22.82 -9.80 -11.58
C CYS A 542 -24.29 -9.49 -11.93
N GLY A 543 -25.15 -10.51 -11.97
CA GLY A 543 -26.59 -10.37 -12.20
C GLY A 543 -27.43 -10.47 -10.93
N LEU A 544 -26.87 -10.98 -9.83
CA LEU A 544 -27.56 -11.10 -8.56
C LEU A 544 -26.63 -10.81 -7.37
N VAL A 545 -27.09 -9.97 -6.48
CA VAL A 545 -26.54 -9.81 -5.13
C VAL A 545 -27.57 -10.32 -4.13
N ALA A 546 -27.20 -11.32 -3.33
CA ALA A 546 -28.06 -11.88 -2.28
C ALA A 546 -27.48 -11.59 -0.90
N ILE A 547 -28.26 -10.98 -0.03
CA ILE A 547 -27.88 -10.63 1.33
C ILE A 547 -28.69 -11.47 2.29
N LEU A 548 -28.07 -12.50 2.88
CA LEU A 548 -28.71 -13.38 3.86
C LEU A 548 -28.80 -12.70 5.22
N ASP A 549 -29.85 -13.00 5.98
CA ASP A 549 -30.08 -12.42 7.32
C ASP A 549 -29.89 -10.88 7.32
N ALA A 550 -30.51 -10.20 6.37
CA ALA A 550 -30.37 -8.75 6.21
C ALA A 550 -30.95 -7.95 7.37
N ASP A 551 -31.86 -8.54 8.15
CA ASP A 551 -32.51 -7.95 9.33
C ASP A 551 -31.70 -8.10 10.64
N LYS A 552 -30.55 -8.74 10.61
CA LYS A 552 -29.64 -8.83 11.77
C LYS A 552 -28.79 -7.58 11.85
N GLU A 553 -29.30 -6.56 12.54
CA GLU A 553 -28.59 -5.28 12.67
C GLU A 553 -27.18 -5.46 13.23
N GLY A 554 -26.23 -4.71 12.67
CA GLY A 554 -24.82 -4.73 13.04
C GLY A 554 -23.96 -4.10 11.96
N PHE A 555 -22.65 -4.08 12.18
CA PHE A 555 -21.69 -3.47 11.24
C PHE A 555 -21.80 -4.03 9.82
N LEU A 556 -22.06 -5.34 9.67
CA LEU A 556 -22.19 -6.01 8.38
C LEU A 556 -23.51 -5.74 7.65
N ARG A 557 -24.50 -5.21 8.34
CA ARG A 557 -25.83 -4.87 7.83
C ARG A 557 -26.21 -3.41 8.11
N SER A 558 -25.18 -2.56 8.29
CA SER A 558 -25.38 -1.11 8.34
C SER A 558 -25.81 -0.58 6.98
N GLU A 559 -26.45 0.58 6.96
CA GLU A 559 -26.83 1.30 5.74
C GLU A 559 -25.70 1.35 4.72
N THR A 560 -24.52 1.83 5.12
CA THR A 560 -23.31 1.88 4.29
C THR A 560 -22.97 0.52 3.69
N SER A 561 -22.98 -0.54 4.52
CA SER A 561 -22.68 -1.90 4.08
C SER A 561 -23.67 -2.41 3.03
N LEU A 562 -24.95 -2.15 3.24
CA LEU A 562 -26.02 -2.57 2.32
C LEU A 562 -25.89 -1.83 0.98
N ILE A 563 -25.73 -0.49 0.99
CA ILE A 563 -25.58 0.31 -0.24
C ILE A 563 -24.34 -0.14 -1.03
N GLN A 564 -23.21 -0.37 -0.37
CA GLN A 564 -21.97 -0.81 -1.01
C GLN A 564 -22.14 -2.21 -1.65
N THR A 565 -22.79 -3.13 -0.95
CA THR A 565 -23.00 -4.49 -1.43
C THR A 565 -24.00 -4.52 -2.59
N ILE A 566 -25.12 -3.84 -2.46
CA ILE A 566 -26.16 -3.70 -3.50
C ILE A 566 -25.55 -3.06 -4.76
N GLY A 567 -24.73 -2.03 -4.60
CA GLY A 567 -24.05 -1.32 -5.68
C GLY A 567 -23.10 -2.19 -6.52
N ARG A 568 -22.72 -3.40 -6.07
CA ARG A 568 -21.92 -4.34 -6.88
C ARG A 568 -22.70 -4.86 -8.09
N ALA A 569 -24.01 -4.93 -8.01
CA ALA A 569 -24.86 -5.29 -9.12
C ALA A 569 -25.15 -4.14 -10.10
N ALA A 570 -24.81 -2.90 -9.78
CA ALA A 570 -25.15 -1.70 -10.58
C ALA A 570 -24.38 -1.54 -11.91
N ARG A 571 -23.67 -2.56 -12.37
CA ARG A 571 -22.91 -2.58 -13.63
C ARG A 571 -23.53 -3.46 -14.73
N ASN A 572 -24.62 -4.11 -14.41
CA ASN A 572 -25.37 -4.97 -15.30
C ASN A 572 -26.82 -4.49 -15.40
N VAL A 573 -27.34 -4.44 -16.62
CA VAL A 573 -28.72 -3.96 -16.91
C VAL A 573 -29.77 -4.86 -16.25
N ASP A 574 -29.53 -6.16 -16.21
CA ASP A 574 -30.48 -7.18 -15.71
C ASP A 574 -30.24 -7.51 -14.22
N ALA A 575 -29.39 -6.74 -13.55
CA ALA A 575 -29.01 -7.04 -12.19
C ALA A 575 -30.08 -6.65 -11.17
N ARG A 576 -30.18 -7.45 -10.10
CA ARG A 576 -31.06 -7.24 -8.97
C ARG A 576 -30.40 -7.60 -7.65
N ALA A 577 -30.99 -7.11 -6.56
CA ALA A 577 -30.56 -7.42 -5.20
C ALA A 577 -31.71 -8.06 -4.41
N ILE A 578 -31.43 -9.14 -3.70
CA ILE A 578 -32.38 -9.80 -2.80
C ILE A 578 -31.88 -9.68 -1.37
N LEU A 579 -32.73 -9.11 -0.50
CA LEU A 579 -32.48 -9.03 0.93
C LEU A 579 -33.38 -10.03 1.63
N TYR A 580 -32.80 -11.05 2.25
CA TYR A 580 -33.56 -12.00 3.04
C TYR A 580 -33.77 -11.46 4.46
N ALA A 581 -34.99 -11.10 4.78
CA ALA A 581 -35.35 -10.44 6.03
C ALA A 581 -36.82 -10.74 6.40
N ASP A 582 -37.06 -11.02 7.67
CA ASP A 582 -38.42 -11.15 8.21
C ASP A 582 -39.01 -9.80 8.67
N ARG A 583 -38.14 -8.80 8.87
CA ARG A 583 -38.52 -7.44 9.23
C ARG A 583 -37.59 -6.43 8.53
N ILE A 584 -38.15 -5.29 8.17
CA ILE A 584 -37.35 -4.17 7.64
C ILE A 584 -36.73 -3.42 8.82
N THR A 585 -35.41 -3.33 8.84
CA THR A 585 -34.66 -2.56 9.84
C THR A 585 -34.48 -1.10 9.38
N GLY A 586 -34.14 -0.21 10.30
CA GLY A 586 -33.85 1.20 9.94
C GLY A 586 -32.74 1.35 8.95
N SER A 587 -31.67 0.48 9.02
CA SER A 587 -30.59 0.46 8.05
C SER A 587 -31.02 0.00 6.67
N MET A 588 -31.88 -1.01 6.58
CA MET A 588 -32.49 -1.46 5.32
C MET A 588 -33.36 -0.37 4.70
N GLU A 589 -34.22 0.24 5.48
CA GLU A 589 -35.14 1.29 5.00
C GLU A 589 -34.35 2.47 4.38
N ARG A 590 -33.27 2.92 5.04
CA ARG A 590 -32.47 4.02 4.52
C ARG A 590 -31.69 3.60 3.27
N ALA A 591 -31.12 2.39 3.25
CA ALA A 591 -30.41 1.88 2.08
C ALA A 591 -31.33 1.73 0.86
N MET A 592 -32.53 1.18 1.05
CA MET A 592 -33.53 1.03 -0.02
C MET A 592 -33.99 2.38 -0.56
N ARG A 593 -34.30 3.32 0.32
CA ARG A 593 -34.72 4.67 -0.07
C ARG A 593 -33.66 5.40 -0.86
N GLU A 594 -32.38 5.29 -0.44
CA GLU A 594 -31.28 5.93 -1.17
C GLU A 594 -31.04 5.26 -2.53
N THR A 595 -31.12 3.94 -2.61
CA THR A 595 -30.99 3.21 -3.88
C THR A 595 -32.11 3.59 -4.85
N GLU A 596 -33.36 3.68 -4.37
CA GLU A 596 -34.49 4.08 -5.19
C GLU A 596 -34.37 5.53 -5.65
N ARG A 597 -33.98 6.47 -4.79
CA ARG A 597 -33.73 7.87 -5.15
C ARG A 597 -32.72 7.98 -6.28
N ARG A 598 -31.61 7.21 -6.20
CA ARG A 598 -30.58 7.20 -7.26
C ARG A 598 -31.13 6.61 -8.54
N ARG A 599 -31.92 5.56 -8.45
CA ARG A 599 -32.56 4.89 -9.59
C ARG A 599 -33.52 5.85 -10.31
N GLU A 600 -34.40 6.54 -9.59
CA GLU A 600 -35.31 7.52 -10.15
C GLU A 600 -34.60 8.67 -10.85
N LYS A 601 -33.53 9.23 -10.22
CA LYS A 601 -32.72 10.28 -10.79
C LYS A 601 -32.06 9.82 -12.10
N GLN A 602 -31.54 8.59 -12.15
CA GLN A 602 -30.94 8.03 -13.36
C GLN A 602 -31.97 7.79 -14.47
N ILE A 603 -33.16 7.29 -14.14
CA ILE A 603 -34.26 7.09 -15.12
C ILE A 603 -34.67 8.43 -15.73
N ALA A 604 -34.87 9.47 -14.92
CA ALA A 604 -35.20 10.80 -15.39
C ALA A 604 -34.13 11.32 -16.36
N TYR A 605 -32.86 11.22 -16.01
CA TYR A 605 -31.73 11.62 -16.84
C TYR A 605 -31.69 10.83 -18.17
N ASN A 606 -31.84 9.50 -18.11
CA ASN A 606 -31.84 8.66 -19.29
C ASN A 606 -32.99 9.03 -20.25
N THR A 607 -34.15 9.33 -19.72
CA THR A 607 -35.34 9.71 -20.49
C THR A 607 -35.12 11.07 -21.17
N GLU A 608 -34.59 12.04 -20.44
CA GLU A 608 -34.32 13.38 -20.97
C GLU A 608 -33.27 13.37 -22.10
N HIS A 609 -32.24 12.53 -21.95
CA HIS A 609 -31.11 12.47 -22.89
C HIS A 609 -31.23 11.33 -23.92
N GLY A 610 -32.29 10.55 -23.90
CA GLY A 610 -32.52 9.43 -24.82
C GLY A 610 -31.47 8.31 -24.68
N ILE A 611 -30.95 8.09 -23.46
CA ILE A 611 -29.90 7.11 -23.20
C ILE A 611 -30.55 5.72 -22.94
N THR A 612 -30.10 4.71 -23.66
CA THR A 612 -30.46 3.32 -23.40
C THR A 612 -29.36 2.70 -22.54
N PRO A 613 -29.69 2.17 -21.33
CA PRO A 613 -28.72 1.52 -20.47
C PRO A 613 -28.00 0.37 -21.17
N ALA A 614 -26.68 0.30 -21.04
CA ALA A 614 -25.88 -0.76 -21.62
C ALA A 614 -24.91 -1.34 -20.57
N THR A 615 -24.86 -2.67 -20.45
CA THR A 615 -23.92 -3.37 -19.57
C THR A 615 -22.48 -3.04 -19.98
N VAL A 616 -21.66 -2.66 -19.03
CA VAL A 616 -20.25 -2.37 -19.26
C VAL A 616 -19.53 -3.69 -19.57
N LYS A 617 -18.95 -3.79 -20.75
CA LYS A 617 -18.05 -4.89 -21.12
C LYS A 617 -16.61 -4.44 -20.87
N LYS A 618 -15.96 -4.99 -19.87
CA LYS A 618 -14.55 -4.73 -19.55
C LYS A 618 -13.77 -6.04 -19.74
N ASN A 619 -12.73 -6.01 -20.57
CA ASN A 619 -11.90 -7.20 -20.75
C ASN A 619 -11.31 -7.63 -19.41
N VAL A 620 -11.27 -8.95 -19.16
CA VAL A 620 -10.68 -9.50 -17.93
C VAL A 620 -9.18 -9.20 -17.88
N GLU A 621 -8.55 -9.09 -19.05
CA GLU A 621 -7.15 -8.68 -19.21
C GLU A 621 -6.89 -7.23 -18.80
N ASP A 622 -7.87 -6.32 -18.90
CA ASP A 622 -7.70 -4.91 -18.58
C ASP A 622 -7.45 -4.64 -17.08
N ILE A 623 -7.92 -5.49 -16.18
CA ILE A 623 -7.64 -5.34 -14.74
C ILE A 623 -6.16 -5.63 -14.45
N LEU A 624 -5.59 -6.58 -15.15
CA LEU A 624 -4.17 -6.90 -15.09
C LEU A 624 -3.35 -5.97 -16.01
N ALA A 625 -3.89 -5.62 -17.20
CA ALA A 625 -3.22 -4.75 -18.17
C ALA A 625 -3.07 -3.30 -17.68
N GLY A 626 -4.01 -2.76 -16.92
CA GLY A 626 -3.85 -1.45 -16.26
C GLY A 626 -2.68 -1.40 -15.27
N LEU A 627 -2.25 -2.57 -14.79
CA LEU A 627 -1.05 -2.75 -13.96
C LEU A 627 0.22 -3.01 -14.80
N TYR A 628 0.05 -3.39 -16.08
CA TYR A 628 1.11 -3.82 -17.00
C TYR A 628 1.49 -2.78 -18.07
N GLN A 629 0.85 -1.62 -18.16
CA GLN A 629 1.19 -0.59 -19.16
C GLN A 629 2.51 0.14 -18.85
N GLY A 630 3.58 -0.61 -18.97
CA GLY A 630 4.92 -0.16 -19.25
C GLY A 630 5.47 -1.06 -20.36
N ASP A 631 5.42 -0.60 -21.60
CA ASP A 631 6.19 -1.06 -22.79
C ASP A 631 6.29 -2.58 -23.09
N VAL A 632 5.21 -3.37 -22.99
CA VAL A 632 5.24 -4.77 -23.46
C VAL A 632 4.06 -5.08 -24.39
N ASP A 633 4.37 -5.49 -25.59
CA ASP A 633 3.41 -5.96 -26.61
C ASP A 633 2.69 -7.25 -26.15
N MET A 634 1.45 -7.09 -25.66
CA MET A 634 0.63 -8.11 -25.01
C MET A 634 0.26 -9.32 -25.91
N ASN A 635 0.30 -9.19 -27.23
CA ASN A 635 -0.14 -10.26 -28.16
C ASN A 635 0.82 -11.45 -28.24
N ARG A 636 2.03 -11.36 -27.69
CA ARG A 636 3.03 -12.44 -27.66
C ARG A 636 3.06 -13.25 -26.36
N VAL A 637 2.39 -12.78 -25.31
CA VAL A 637 2.55 -13.29 -23.92
C VAL A 637 1.49 -14.31 -23.51
N THR A 638 0.29 -14.27 -24.12
CA THR A 638 -0.84 -15.12 -23.75
C THR A 638 -0.71 -16.61 -24.14
N ALA A 639 0.31 -16.99 -24.87
CA ALA A 639 0.42 -18.34 -25.43
C ALA A 639 1.08 -19.41 -24.53
N LYS A 640 1.66 -19.06 -23.38
CA LYS A 640 2.38 -20.03 -22.50
C LYS A 640 2.34 -19.64 -21.03
N ILE A 641 1.21 -19.84 -20.37
CA ILE A 641 1.17 -19.89 -18.89
C ILE A 641 0.55 -21.22 -18.50
N ASP A 642 1.41 -22.19 -18.22
CA ASP A 642 1.05 -23.38 -17.47
C ASP A 642 1.32 -23.13 -15.98
N ALA A 643 0.27 -23.15 -15.18
CA ALA A 643 0.18 -23.15 -13.72
C ALA A 643 0.61 -21.88 -12.96
N PRO A 644 -0.22 -21.35 -12.04
CA PRO A 644 0.10 -20.19 -11.20
C PRO A 644 1.07 -20.57 -10.09
N MET A 645 2.16 -19.81 -9.96
CA MET A 645 3.04 -19.86 -8.80
C MET A 645 2.77 -18.67 -7.88
N ALA A 646 2.59 -18.91 -6.58
CA ALA A 646 2.29 -17.90 -5.58
C ALA A 646 3.29 -17.92 -4.41
N GLY A 647 3.54 -16.75 -3.80
CA GLY A 647 4.31 -16.61 -2.56
C GLY A 647 5.78 -17.03 -2.66
N ALA A 648 6.28 -17.79 -1.70
CA ALA A 648 7.68 -18.23 -1.63
C ALA A 648 8.17 -18.96 -2.91
N ASN A 649 7.26 -19.60 -3.65
CA ASN A 649 7.57 -20.24 -4.92
C ASN A 649 7.76 -19.23 -6.05
N LEU A 650 7.00 -18.13 -6.07
CA LEU A 650 7.17 -17.04 -7.04
C LEU A 650 8.50 -16.31 -6.81
N GLN A 651 8.85 -16.02 -5.56
CA GLN A 651 10.12 -15.37 -5.23
C GLN A 651 11.33 -16.26 -5.62
N ALA A 652 11.28 -17.55 -5.32
CA ALA A 652 12.33 -18.49 -5.75
C ALA A 652 12.42 -18.59 -7.28
N HIS A 653 11.29 -18.48 -7.99
CA HIS A 653 11.26 -18.44 -9.45
C HIS A 653 11.84 -17.14 -10.00
N LEU A 654 11.49 -15.99 -9.43
CA LEU A 654 12.06 -14.67 -9.76
C LEU A 654 13.57 -14.65 -9.57
N ASP A 655 14.06 -15.18 -8.46
CA ASP A 655 15.50 -15.27 -8.18
C ASP A 655 16.19 -16.19 -9.20
N GLY A 656 15.56 -17.29 -9.57
CA GLY A 656 16.04 -18.18 -10.62
C GLY A 656 16.10 -17.52 -12.02
N LEU A 657 15.11 -16.70 -12.35
CA LEU A 657 15.10 -15.92 -13.59
C LEU A 657 16.17 -14.81 -13.57
N ARG A 658 16.33 -14.11 -12.46
CA ARG A 658 17.38 -13.10 -12.27
C ARG A 658 18.78 -13.70 -12.42
N ASP A 659 19.00 -14.89 -11.88
CA ASP A 659 20.29 -15.61 -12.06
C ASP A 659 20.54 -16.04 -13.50
N LYS A 660 19.50 -16.52 -14.20
CA LYS A 660 19.59 -16.86 -15.65
C LYS A 660 19.86 -15.60 -16.48
N MET A 661 19.18 -14.49 -16.18
CA MET A 661 19.39 -13.19 -16.84
C MET A 661 20.85 -12.73 -16.69
N ARG A 662 21.39 -12.83 -15.46
CA ARG A 662 22.78 -12.46 -15.18
C ARG A 662 23.77 -13.33 -15.95
N LYS A 663 23.56 -14.64 -15.98
CA LYS A 663 24.40 -15.58 -16.73
C LYS A 663 24.33 -15.32 -18.24
N ALA A 664 23.14 -15.05 -18.79
CA ALA A 664 23.00 -14.68 -20.19
C ALA A 664 23.76 -13.38 -20.53
N ALA A 665 23.69 -12.39 -19.66
CA ALA A 665 24.44 -11.14 -19.81
C ALA A 665 25.97 -11.35 -19.70
N GLU A 666 26.44 -12.20 -18.78
CA GLU A 666 27.86 -12.58 -18.65
C GLU A 666 28.37 -13.32 -19.91
N ASN A 667 27.50 -14.11 -20.56
CA ASN A 667 27.79 -14.81 -21.82
C ASN A 667 27.64 -13.93 -23.06
N LEU A 668 27.32 -12.65 -22.92
CA LEU A 668 27.06 -11.69 -24.00
C LEU A 668 25.83 -12.04 -24.87
N GLU A 669 24.89 -12.81 -24.33
CA GLU A 669 23.61 -13.15 -24.94
C GLU A 669 22.56 -12.09 -24.60
N PHE A 670 22.75 -10.87 -25.10
CA PHE A 670 21.98 -9.69 -24.70
C PHE A 670 20.49 -9.75 -25.02
N GLU A 671 20.09 -10.40 -26.14
CA GLU A 671 18.67 -10.59 -26.49
C GLU A 671 17.97 -11.51 -25.48
N GLU A 672 18.62 -12.60 -25.07
CA GLU A 672 18.07 -13.52 -24.08
C GLU A 672 18.04 -12.86 -22.69
N ALA A 673 19.08 -12.12 -22.32
CA ALA A 673 19.13 -11.36 -21.08
C ALA A 673 18.01 -10.30 -21.04
N ALA A 674 17.76 -9.58 -22.13
CA ALA A 674 16.67 -8.62 -22.24
C ALA A 674 15.29 -9.30 -22.11
N ARG A 675 15.09 -10.44 -22.77
CA ARG A 675 13.87 -11.25 -22.68
C ARG A 675 13.59 -11.71 -21.24
N LEU A 676 14.62 -12.21 -20.56
CA LEU A 676 14.50 -12.65 -19.16
C LEU A 676 14.23 -11.49 -18.20
N ARG A 677 14.81 -10.31 -18.45
CA ARG A 677 14.53 -9.08 -17.70
C ARG A 677 13.05 -8.69 -17.84
N ASP A 678 12.53 -8.70 -19.07
CA ASP A 678 11.14 -8.34 -19.34
C ASP A 678 10.17 -9.34 -18.67
N GLU A 679 10.54 -10.62 -18.62
CA GLU A 679 9.79 -11.65 -17.89
C GLU A 679 9.83 -11.44 -16.37
N VAL A 680 11.00 -11.10 -15.81
CA VAL A 680 11.13 -10.73 -14.39
C VAL A 680 10.25 -9.52 -14.07
N LYS A 681 10.32 -8.45 -14.88
CA LYS A 681 9.47 -7.26 -14.71
C LYS A 681 7.98 -7.59 -14.73
N ARG A 682 7.58 -8.46 -15.64
CA ARG A 682 6.20 -8.93 -15.75
C ARG A 682 5.74 -9.62 -14.47
N LEU A 683 6.54 -10.55 -13.96
CA LEU A 683 6.22 -11.31 -12.74
C LEU A 683 6.29 -10.44 -11.47
N GLU A 684 7.22 -9.50 -11.40
CA GLU A 684 7.31 -8.51 -10.30
C GLU A 684 6.10 -7.58 -10.28
N THR A 685 5.56 -7.21 -11.44
CA THR A 685 4.34 -6.39 -11.52
C THR A 685 3.12 -7.17 -11.03
N VAL A 686 3.06 -8.48 -11.29
CA VAL A 686 2.03 -9.38 -10.71
C VAL A 686 2.13 -9.40 -9.19
N ASP A 687 3.35 -9.49 -8.66
CA ASP A 687 3.62 -9.52 -7.22
C ASP A 687 3.21 -8.20 -6.51
N LEU A 688 3.35 -7.05 -7.18
CA LEU A 688 2.92 -5.75 -6.68
C LEU A 688 1.43 -5.65 -6.34
N VAL A 689 0.60 -6.35 -7.11
CA VAL A 689 -0.87 -6.38 -6.91
C VAL A 689 -1.27 -7.22 -5.71
N VAL A 690 -0.39 -8.10 -5.29
CA VAL A 690 -0.68 -9.28 -4.49
C VAL A 690 -0.41 -9.08 -3.00
N SER A 691 0.52 -8.22 -2.61
CA SER A 691 0.92 -8.15 -1.21
C SER A 691 0.17 -7.08 -0.39
N ASP A 692 -0.55 -7.53 0.63
CA ASP A 692 -0.88 -6.92 1.93
C ASP A 692 -2.19 -6.14 2.18
N ASP A 693 -2.99 -6.69 3.11
CA ASP A 693 -4.07 -6.03 3.84
C ASP A 693 -3.60 -5.68 5.28
N PRO A 694 -3.74 -4.42 5.77
CA PRO A 694 -3.40 -4.04 7.15
C PRO A 694 -4.19 -4.79 8.24
N LEU A 695 -5.42 -5.24 7.93
CA LEU A 695 -6.23 -6.05 8.84
C LEU A 695 -5.71 -7.49 8.96
N ALA A 696 -5.11 -8.04 7.91
CA ALA A 696 -4.44 -9.34 7.94
C ALA A 696 -3.21 -9.33 8.84
N ARG A 697 -2.53 -8.16 8.99
CA ARG A 697 -1.40 -7.98 9.93
C ARG A 697 -1.80 -8.18 11.39
N GLN A 698 -2.92 -7.58 11.80
CA GLN A 698 -3.42 -7.75 13.17
C GLN A 698 -3.83 -9.21 13.40
N GLN A 699 -4.46 -9.84 12.42
CA GLN A 699 -4.86 -11.24 12.48
C GLN A 699 -3.67 -12.22 12.41
N ALA A 700 -2.59 -11.87 11.70
CA ALA A 700 -1.35 -12.67 11.70
C ALA A 700 -0.69 -12.68 13.09
N VAL A 701 -0.68 -11.53 13.78
CA VAL A 701 -0.22 -11.45 15.18
C VAL A 701 -1.12 -12.27 16.08
N ASP A 702 -2.44 -12.18 15.94
CA ASP A 702 -3.41 -12.93 16.74
C ASP A 702 -3.27 -14.45 16.48
N ARG A 703 -3.03 -14.88 15.24
CA ARG A 703 -2.76 -16.29 14.90
C ARG A 703 -1.42 -16.79 15.43
N ALA A 704 -0.36 -15.98 15.36
CA ALA A 704 0.93 -16.32 15.93
C ALA A 704 0.83 -16.47 17.46
N VAL A 705 0.05 -15.61 18.10
CA VAL A 705 -0.28 -15.70 19.53
C VAL A 705 -1.08 -16.97 19.84
N ASP A 706 -2.11 -17.28 19.05
CA ASP A 706 -2.92 -18.51 19.20
C ASP A 706 -2.11 -19.79 18.92
N ALA A 707 -1.24 -19.77 17.91
CA ALA A 707 -0.34 -20.88 17.59
C ALA A 707 0.68 -21.13 18.71
N ALA A 708 1.26 -20.06 19.27
CA ALA A 708 2.16 -20.14 20.41
C ALA A 708 1.45 -20.65 21.67
N GLN A 709 0.19 -20.26 21.90
CA GLN A 709 -0.64 -20.78 22.99
C GLN A 709 -0.97 -22.27 22.80
N LYS A 710 -1.26 -22.71 21.58
CA LYS A 710 -1.49 -24.15 21.26
C LYS A 710 -0.22 -24.98 21.37
N ALA A 711 0.95 -24.45 21.03
CA ALA A 711 2.24 -25.11 21.18
C ALA A 711 2.64 -25.28 22.66
N SER A 712 2.41 -24.28 23.50
CA SER A 712 2.66 -24.34 24.94
C SER A 712 1.71 -25.28 25.67
N GLY A 713 0.47 -25.48 25.20
CA GLY A 713 -0.51 -26.39 25.74
C GLY A 713 -0.23 -27.89 25.42
N ARG A 714 0.59 -28.18 24.41
CA ARG A 714 0.95 -29.57 24.04
C ARG A 714 2.13 -30.15 24.80
N SER A 715 2.91 -29.38 25.51
CA SER A 715 4.11 -29.81 26.23
C SER A 715 3.84 -30.44 27.62
N THR A 716 2.62 -30.39 28.14
CA THR A 716 2.27 -30.93 29.46
C THR A 716 1.53 -32.25 29.45
N ALA A 717 1.26 -32.86 28.28
CA ALA A 717 0.57 -34.17 28.18
C ALA A 717 1.50 -35.31 27.74
N GLY A 718 2.68 -35.45 28.36
CA GLY A 718 3.60 -36.48 27.95
C GLY A 718 4.69 -36.86 28.94
N ARG A 719 4.35 -37.10 30.24
CA ARG A 719 5.22 -37.88 31.16
C ARG A 719 4.43 -38.30 32.39
N GLY A 720 4.12 -39.58 32.51
CA GLY A 720 3.55 -40.17 33.72
C GLY A 720 2.83 -41.49 33.52
N GLY A 721 3.44 -42.41 32.81
CA GLY A 721 2.98 -43.81 32.75
C GLY A 721 3.93 -44.73 33.51
N MET A 722 3.80 -44.84 34.81
CA MET A 722 4.44 -45.95 35.55
C MET A 722 3.40 -46.99 35.88
N ARG A 723 3.68 -48.22 35.43
CA ARG A 723 2.99 -49.48 35.75
C ARG A 723 2.90 -49.67 37.27
N GLY A 724 1.72 -49.93 37.76
CA GLY A 724 1.48 -50.43 39.12
C GLY A 724 0.44 -51.55 39.08
N GLY A 725 0.88 -52.75 39.47
CA GLY A 725 0.22 -54.01 39.24
C GLY A 725 -1.09 -54.24 40.03
N ASN A 726 -1.84 -55.16 39.49
CA ASN A 726 -2.98 -55.90 40.08
C ASN A 726 -2.66 -56.50 41.44
N VAL A 727 -3.41 -56.09 42.47
CA VAL A 727 -3.59 -56.96 43.64
C VAL A 727 -5.09 -57.07 43.94
N LYS A 728 -5.62 -58.19 43.63
CA LYS A 728 -6.90 -58.72 44.16
C LYS A 728 -6.83 -58.76 45.69
N ARG A 729 -7.78 -58.16 46.40
CA ARG A 729 -8.11 -58.57 47.75
C ARG A 729 -9.59 -58.86 47.94
N ARG A 730 -9.85 -60.09 48.36
CA ARG A 730 -11.14 -60.69 48.70
C ARG A 730 -11.82 -59.95 49.86
N ARG A 731 -13.16 -60.02 49.82
CA ARG A 731 -14.07 -59.86 50.96
C ARG A 731 -13.69 -60.71 52.15
N LYS A 732 -13.85 -60.16 53.35
CA LYS A 732 -14.54 -60.78 54.48
C LYS A 732 -14.72 -59.73 55.57
N GLY A 733 -15.94 -59.75 56.17
CA GLY A 733 -16.33 -59.08 57.39
C GLY A 733 -17.41 -58.04 57.17
#